data_afc750e0a9be461e3e5e1eb11438dfba
#
_entry.id   afc750e0a9be461e3e5e1eb11438dfba
#
_cell.length_a   1.000
_cell.length_b   1.000
_cell.length_c   1.000
_cell.angle_alpha   90.00
_cell.angle_beta   90.00
_cell.angle_gamma   90.00
#
_symmetry.space_group_name_H-M   'P 1'
#
loop_
_entity.id
_entity.type
_entity.pdbx_description
1 polymer ?
#
loop_
_entity_poly.entity_id
_entity_poly.type
_entity_poly.pdbx_seq_one_letter_code
_entity_poly.pdbx_strand_id
1 'polypeptide(L)'
;MNAVEIETAISELALQPFDAEEFPFAFLAAFGNKDTTLKRLRTGNNNTSDVPGGILLRNNIHIAVCEAGAVGDALKALRGSPATVKAKAKFILASDGQTLEAEELASGETVACAYADFPDHFGFFLPLAGISTIKEIKDNPIDVRATGRLNKLYVELLKDNPDWATAERRADMNHFMARLVFCFFAEDTDIFNGEGLFTHTVEQMSERDGSNTHDVLEAIFRAMNVKVAERAHAEPRLPNWANGFPYVNGGLFSGSTEVPRFTRMARTYLMHAGSLRWREINPDIFGSMIQAVADDEERGALGMHYTSVPNILKVLNPLFLDDLRAQLDTAGDNKAKLLNLRKRMARIRVFDPACGSGNFLVIAYKKMREIEADINRRRGEGHLGSEIPLTNFRGIELRDFPAEIARLALIIAEFQCDVLYRGQQDALAEFLPLDAQNWIVCGNALWLDWLNLCRPTGTGVKLVADDLFGTPLDQAEIDFVNAGGETYICGNPPYKGSKWQTEEQKSDLANAWLKHAKLAKTTDYVTGWFAKFFDYVDSEPNAVGAFVATNSVCQGQQAIDMWPAAFQRGCEIRFAQTSFKWANLASHNAGVTVVIVGVGKKSVAPKRLYQDDLLKQCSAISPYLVPNSLAYVEKANEPIGGQSPMLFGNMPRDGGHLFLDSELAAKVMAEDSDARPFIKRFVGSDEMINGRQRYCLWIEDNETVSAKRSIFIEQRLKLVTGNRLQSDAESTRKFATQPHRFVQIAGRPEQNCIVVAAVSSENRDYLPVALMDTNTIISNKTFGIFDAPLWNLALIASRLHWVWIGTVCVRMRTDFSYSNTLGWNTFPIPLLTDQNKADLTACAEGILLARETHFPATIADLYDPDDMPENLHHAHERNDEVLERIYIGRRFKNDTERLEKLFELYSKMTATAGRAKPVTKVTRGKKAA
;
A
#
# COMPACT_ATOMS: atom_id res chain seq x y z
N MET A 1 -14.47 7.19 10.88
CA MET A 1 -13.89 8.49 11.26
C MET A 1 -12.39 8.42 11.02
N ASN A 2 -11.80 9.50 10.54
CA ASN A 2 -10.35 9.61 10.36
C ASN A 2 -9.72 10.34 11.56
N ALA A 3 -8.37 10.36 11.63
CA ALA A 3 -7.68 10.98 12.77
C ALA A 3 -8.02 12.47 12.93
N VAL A 4 -8.29 13.19 11.84
CA VAL A 4 -8.68 14.62 11.83
C VAL A 4 -10.10 14.82 12.36
N GLU A 5 -11.03 13.94 11.98
CA GLU A 5 -12.40 13.98 12.51
C GLU A 5 -12.43 13.67 14.01
N ILE A 6 -11.60 12.72 14.45
CA ILE A 6 -11.46 12.36 15.87
C ILE A 6 -10.86 13.53 16.65
N GLU A 7 -9.76 14.12 16.17
CA GLU A 7 -9.13 15.29 16.78
C GLU A 7 -10.14 16.43 16.94
N THR A 8 -10.88 16.73 15.87
CA THR A 8 -11.91 17.75 15.87
C THR A 8 -12.99 17.49 16.93
N ALA A 9 -13.54 16.26 16.95
CA ALA A 9 -14.59 15.88 17.89
C ALA A 9 -14.10 15.91 19.35
N ILE A 10 -12.87 15.50 19.60
CA ILE A 10 -12.23 15.54 20.92
C ILE A 10 -11.97 17.00 21.37
N SER A 11 -11.48 17.86 20.48
CA SER A 11 -11.27 19.28 20.76
C SER A 11 -12.59 19.99 21.06
N GLU A 12 -13.65 19.69 20.32
CA GLU A 12 -15.00 20.22 20.59
C GLU A 12 -15.55 19.71 21.94
N LEU A 13 -15.29 18.45 22.29
CA LEU A 13 -15.69 17.87 23.59
C LEU A 13 -14.98 18.58 24.77
N ALA A 14 -13.68 18.85 24.66
CA ALA A 14 -12.91 19.51 25.71
C ALA A 14 -13.30 20.97 25.93
N LEU A 15 -13.86 21.65 24.92
CA LEU A 15 -14.35 23.03 25.02
C LEU A 15 -15.71 23.12 25.67
N GLN A 16 -16.48 22.02 25.78
CA GLN A 16 -17.77 21.99 26.45
C GLN A 16 -17.59 21.87 27.98
N PRO A 17 -18.54 22.38 28.78
CA PRO A 17 -18.56 22.11 30.22
C PRO A 17 -18.55 20.58 30.45
N PHE A 18 -17.71 20.12 31.37
CA PHE A 18 -17.64 18.70 31.70
C PHE A 18 -18.95 18.19 32.27
N ASP A 19 -19.52 17.17 31.67
CA ASP A 19 -20.70 16.47 32.14
C ASP A 19 -20.30 15.01 32.47
N ALA A 20 -20.35 14.67 33.75
CA ALA A 20 -19.90 13.39 34.26
C ALA A 20 -20.70 12.19 33.73
N GLU A 21 -22.00 12.39 33.44
CA GLU A 21 -22.86 11.33 32.90
C GLU A 21 -22.69 11.15 31.39
N GLU A 22 -22.45 12.25 30.65
CA GLU A 22 -22.33 12.22 29.19
C GLU A 22 -20.89 12.02 28.67
N PHE A 23 -19.89 12.38 29.42
CA PHE A 23 -18.48 12.31 28.98
C PHE A 23 -18.08 10.94 28.42
N PRO A 24 -18.37 9.77 29.06
CA PRO A 24 -17.97 8.47 28.51
C PRO A 24 -18.58 8.19 27.13
N PHE A 25 -19.83 8.61 26.92
CA PHE A 25 -20.52 8.39 25.65
C PHE A 25 -20.09 9.35 24.58
N ALA A 26 -19.86 10.61 24.91
CA ALA A 26 -19.32 11.62 24.00
C ALA A 26 -17.89 11.26 23.56
N PHE A 27 -17.06 10.77 24.49
CA PHE A 27 -15.74 10.25 24.21
C PHE A 27 -15.80 9.06 23.23
N LEU A 28 -16.64 8.06 23.51
CA LEU A 28 -16.82 6.90 22.62
C LEU A 28 -17.37 7.33 21.24
N ALA A 29 -18.27 8.31 21.18
CA ALA A 29 -18.78 8.85 19.91
C ALA A 29 -17.68 9.50 19.09
N ALA A 30 -16.79 10.26 19.74
CA ALA A 30 -15.65 10.92 19.12
C ALA A 30 -14.68 9.92 18.45
N PHE A 31 -14.60 8.68 18.96
CA PHE A 31 -13.82 7.59 18.37
C PHE A 31 -14.63 6.69 17.43
N GLY A 32 -15.78 7.14 16.91
CA GLY A 32 -16.52 6.49 15.82
C GLY A 32 -17.42 5.36 16.24
N ASN A 33 -17.75 5.22 17.52
CA ASN A 33 -18.70 4.22 17.98
C ASN A 33 -20.14 4.59 17.54
N LYS A 34 -20.88 3.61 17.02
CA LYS A 34 -22.22 3.81 16.46
C LYS A 34 -23.24 4.18 17.55
N ASP A 35 -24.16 5.08 17.24
CA ASP A 35 -25.27 5.49 18.13
C ASP A 35 -26.06 4.31 18.71
N THR A 36 -26.26 3.26 17.93
CA THR A 36 -26.94 2.04 18.39
C THR A 36 -26.17 1.34 19.50
N THR A 37 -24.84 1.34 19.49
CA THR A 37 -23.98 0.78 20.53
C THR A 37 -24.03 1.68 21.78
N LEU A 38 -23.94 3.00 21.60
CA LEU A 38 -24.00 3.97 22.70
C LEU A 38 -25.36 3.94 23.41
N LYS A 39 -26.45 3.84 22.68
CA LYS A 39 -27.81 3.68 23.25
C LYS A 39 -27.94 2.42 24.11
N ARG A 40 -27.36 1.29 23.67
CA ARG A 40 -27.38 0.04 24.46
C ARG A 40 -26.51 0.11 25.71
N LEU A 41 -25.38 0.84 25.66
CA LEU A 41 -24.55 1.09 26.84
C LEU A 41 -25.27 1.97 27.86
N ARG A 42 -25.95 3.04 27.43
CA ARG A 42 -26.76 3.94 28.29
C ARG A 42 -27.93 3.22 28.98
N THR A 43 -28.56 2.29 28.30
CA THR A 43 -29.67 1.51 28.88
C THR A 43 -29.21 0.39 29.83
N GLY A 44 -27.88 0.25 30.03
CA GLY A 44 -27.28 -0.77 30.90
C GLY A 44 -27.28 -2.19 30.31
N ASN A 45 -27.93 -2.44 29.18
CA ASN A 45 -28.08 -3.80 28.62
C ASN A 45 -26.74 -4.43 28.17
N ASN A 46 -25.71 -3.61 27.85
CA ASN A 46 -24.40 -4.06 27.42
C ASN A 46 -23.24 -3.56 28.29
N ASN A 47 -23.52 -2.78 29.35
CA ASN A 47 -22.50 -2.32 30.28
C ASN A 47 -22.27 -3.41 31.33
N THR A 48 -21.12 -4.07 31.30
CA THR A 48 -20.70 -5.12 32.25
C THR A 48 -19.63 -4.64 33.21
N SER A 49 -19.50 -3.31 33.41
CA SER A 49 -18.56 -2.75 34.37
C SER A 49 -18.90 -3.19 35.80
N ASP A 50 -17.87 -3.55 36.55
CA ASP A 50 -17.92 -3.85 38.00
C ASP A 50 -17.35 -2.70 38.84
N VAL A 51 -16.92 -1.59 38.18
CA VAL A 51 -16.47 -0.36 38.82
C VAL A 51 -17.66 0.61 38.91
N PRO A 52 -17.93 1.21 40.09
CA PRO A 52 -19.01 2.21 40.24
C PRO A 52 -18.86 3.38 39.27
N GLY A 53 -19.94 3.73 38.57
CA GLY A 53 -19.90 4.77 37.53
C GLY A 53 -19.10 4.43 36.28
N GLY A 54 -18.60 3.19 36.15
CA GLY A 54 -17.80 2.75 35.01
C GLY A 54 -18.65 2.36 33.79
N ILE A 55 -18.14 2.66 32.62
CA ILE A 55 -18.68 2.27 31.30
C ILE A 55 -17.65 1.39 30.60
N LEU A 56 -18.04 0.12 30.33
CA LEU A 56 -17.18 -0.89 29.73
C LEU A 56 -17.66 -1.28 28.34
N LEU A 57 -16.90 -0.92 27.33
CA LEU A 57 -17.09 -1.37 25.94
C LEU A 57 -16.12 -2.52 25.63
N ARG A 58 -16.65 -3.69 25.33
CA ARG A 58 -15.89 -4.92 25.04
C ARG A 58 -14.95 -4.73 23.87
N ASN A 59 -13.72 -5.29 23.96
CA ASN A 59 -12.63 -5.18 22.99
C ASN A 59 -12.19 -3.73 22.69
N ASN A 60 -12.56 -2.78 23.55
CA ASN A 60 -12.30 -1.35 23.31
C ASN A 60 -11.74 -0.69 24.59
N ILE A 61 -12.57 -0.13 25.46
CA ILE A 61 -12.13 0.68 26.61
C ILE A 61 -13.03 0.50 27.84
N HIS A 62 -12.44 0.63 29.03
CA HIS A 62 -13.16 0.77 30.27
C HIS A 62 -12.94 2.17 30.86
N ILE A 63 -14.01 2.97 30.95
CA ILE A 63 -13.98 4.39 31.36
C ILE A 63 -14.63 4.52 32.74
N ALA A 64 -14.03 5.29 33.64
CA ALA A 64 -14.65 5.69 34.89
C ALA A 64 -14.61 7.21 35.05
N VAL A 65 -15.73 7.79 35.47
CA VAL A 65 -15.78 9.17 35.96
C VAL A 65 -15.82 9.14 37.48
N CYS A 66 -14.99 9.96 38.14
CA CYS A 66 -14.80 9.93 39.57
C CYS A 66 -14.92 11.32 40.21
N GLU A 67 -14.95 11.38 41.52
CA GLU A 67 -14.90 12.65 42.25
C GLU A 67 -13.55 13.35 42.09
N ALA A 68 -13.55 14.68 42.28
CA ALA A 68 -12.35 15.51 42.14
C ALA A 68 -11.18 14.99 43.02
N GLY A 69 -10.03 14.76 42.37
CA GLY A 69 -8.81 14.25 42.99
C GLY A 69 -8.73 12.73 43.19
N ALA A 70 -9.74 11.95 42.71
CA ALA A 70 -9.77 10.48 42.86
C ALA A 70 -9.35 9.73 41.56
N VAL A 71 -8.80 10.41 40.55
CA VAL A 71 -8.50 9.85 39.23
C VAL A 71 -7.53 8.67 39.29
N GLY A 72 -6.45 8.80 40.05
CA GLY A 72 -5.46 7.71 40.21
C GLY A 72 -6.03 6.45 40.88
N ASP A 73 -6.95 6.61 41.86
CA ASP A 73 -7.59 5.47 42.51
C ASP A 73 -8.64 4.82 41.61
N ALA A 74 -9.39 5.61 40.83
CA ALA A 74 -10.29 5.12 39.80
C ALA A 74 -9.54 4.33 38.73
N LEU A 75 -8.40 4.82 38.25
CA LEU A 75 -7.58 4.12 37.26
C LEU A 75 -7.03 2.78 37.82
N LYS A 76 -6.61 2.76 39.10
CA LYS A 76 -6.21 1.50 39.76
C LYS A 76 -7.37 0.52 39.87
N ALA A 77 -8.58 0.98 40.19
CA ALA A 77 -9.77 0.14 40.25
C ALA A 77 -10.11 -0.47 38.88
N LEU A 78 -10.04 0.33 37.81
CA LEU A 78 -10.21 -0.14 36.43
C LEU A 78 -9.16 -1.19 36.03
N ARG A 79 -7.90 -0.98 36.40
CA ARG A 79 -6.79 -1.93 36.13
C ARG A 79 -6.99 -3.25 36.88
N GLY A 80 -7.43 -3.21 38.13
CA GLY A 80 -7.68 -4.37 38.95
C GLY A 80 -9.01 -5.09 38.70
N SER A 81 -9.87 -4.54 37.87
CA SER A 81 -11.22 -5.05 37.62
C SER A 81 -11.20 -6.35 36.81
N PRO A 82 -11.82 -7.43 37.29
CA PRO A 82 -12.03 -8.65 36.51
C PRO A 82 -12.83 -8.45 35.23
N ALA A 83 -13.75 -7.48 35.23
CA ALA A 83 -14.54 -7.16 34.04
C ALA A 83 -13.69 -6.57 32.91
N THR A 84 -12.66 -5.76 33.22
CA THR A 84 -11.70 -5.22 32.25
C THR A 84 -11.00 -6.34 31.48
N VAL A 85 -10.51 -7.34 32.19
CA VAL A 85 -9.80 -8.51 31.62
C VAL A 85 -10.76 -9.37 30.80
N LYS A 86 -11.94 -9.72 31.37
CA LYS A 86 -12.96 -10.54 30.72
C LYS A 86 -13.49 -9.90 29.42
N ALA A 87 -13.64 -8.57 29.41
CA ALA A 87 -14.08 -7.84 28.24
C ALA A 87 -12.97 -7.60 27.21
N LYS A 88 -11.72 -7.97 27.51
CA LYS A 88 -10.54 -7.69 26.64
C LYS A 88 -10.44 -6.21 26.30
N ALA A 89 -10.64 -5.31 27.30
CA ALA A 89 -10.46 -3.89 27.10
C ALA A 89 -9.01 -3.61 26.69
N LYS A 90 -8.82 -2.71 25.72
CA LYS A 90 -7.48 -2.31 25.27
C LYS A 90 -6.94 -1.14 26.10
N PHE A 91 -7.83 -0.28 26.53
CA PHE A 91 -7.53 0.92 27.31
C PHE A 91 -8.37 0.97 28.59
N ILE A 92 -7.82 1.66 29.58
CA ILE A 92 -8.55 2.15 30.73
C ILE A 92 -8.39 3.67 30.81
N LEU A 93 -9.44 4.38 31.23
CA LEU A 93 -9.46 5.84 31.31
C LEU A 93 -10.25 6.27 32.55
N ALA A 94 -9.70 7.19 33.34
CA ALA A 94 -10.36 7.82 34.45
C ALA A 94 -10.28 9.36 34.33
N SER A 95 -11.37 10.07 34.67
CA SER A 95 -11.39 11.54 34.72
C SER A 95 -12.35 12.06 35.79
N ASP A 96 -11.99 13.20 36.36
CA ASP A 96 -12.81 13.97 37.31
C ASP A 96 -13.29 15.32 36.70
N GLY A 97 -13.02 15.55 35.41
CA GLY A 97 -13.31 16.79 34.70
C GLY A 97 -12.26 17.89 34.90
N GLN A 98 -11.26 17.68 35.77
CA GLN A 98 -10.11 18.58 35.94
C GLN A 98 -8.83 17.91 35.40
N THR A 99 -8.69 16.62 35.67
CA THR A 99 -7.59 15.78 35.21
C THR A 99 -8.11 14.54 34.48
N LEU A 100 -7.26 13.98 33.62
CA LEU A 100 -7.53 12.77 32.87
C LEU A 100 -6.29 11.88 32.93
N GLU A 101 -6.48 10.60 33.30
CA GLU A 101 -5.44 9.58 33.23
C GLU A 101 -5.93 8.38 32.45
N ALA A 102 -5.08 7.81 31.61
CA ALA A 102 -5.39 6.65 30.78
C ALA A 102 -4.18 5.74 30.65
N GLU A 103 -4.43 4.46 30.35
CA GLU A 103 -3.41 3.46 30.10
C GLU A 103 -3.82 2.54 28.94
N GLU A 104 -2.89 2.26 28.05
CA GLU A 104 -3.01 1.18 27.07
C GLU A 104 -2.53 -0.14 27.69
N LEU A 105 -3.43 -1.08 27.93
CA LEU A 105 -3.16 -2.31 28.68
C LEU A 105 -2.18 -3.27 27.98
N ALA A 106 -2.04 -3.18 26.66
CA ALA A 106 -1.14 -4.05 25.90
C ALA A 106 0.33 -3.60 25.98
N SER A 107 0.58 -2.29 25.93
CA SER A 107 1.93 -1.70 25.95
C SER A 107 2.36 -1.24 27.34
N GLY A 108 1.39 -0.99 28.25
CA GLY A 108 1.62 -0.35 29.55
C GLY A 108 1.91 1.14 29.45
N GLU A 109 1.73 1.74 28.27
CA GLU A 109 1.92 3.17 28.04
C GLU A 109 0.80 3.96 28.74
N THR A 110 1.14 5.09 29.35
CA THR A 110 0.20 5.90 30.15
C THR A 110 0.18 7.35 29.68
N VAL A 111 -0.98 7.99 29.81
CA VAL A 111 -1.18 9.44 29.62
C VAL A 111 -1.80 10.01 30.87
N ALA A 112 -1.26 11.15 31.36
CA ALA A 112 -1.83 11.94 32.44
C ALA A 112 -1.74 13.42 32.07
N CYS A 113 -2.86 14.13 32.05
CA CYS A 113 -2.93 15.54 31.66
C CYS A 113 -4.09 16.28 32.33
N ALA A 114 -4.11 17.63 32.25
CA ALA A 114 -5.32 18.36 32.53
C ALA A 114 -6.43 18.01 31.53
N TYR A 115 -7.68 18.02 31.98
CA TYR A 115 -8.83 17.74 31.11
C TYR A 115 -8.89 18.65 29.87
N ALA A 116 -8.53 19.93 30.03
CA ALA A 116 -8.48 20.87 28.93
C ALA A 116 -7.43 20.54 27.87
N ASP A 117 -6.36 19.83 28.26
CA ASP A 117 -5.22 19.48 27.40
C ASP A 117 -5.33 18.08 26.80
N PHE A 118 -6.36 17.28 27.17
CA PHE A 118 -6.45 15.91 26.64
C PHE A 118 -6.61 15.82 25.11
N PRO A 119 -7.13 16.83 24.39
CA PRO A 119 -7.07 16.85 22.95
C PRO A 119 -5.65 16.74 22.38
N ASP A 120 -4.63 17.19 23.11
CA ASP A 120 -3.23 17.08 22.70
C ASP A 120 -2.75 15.62 22.70
N HIS A 121 -3.44 14.77 23.41
CA HIS A 121 -3.13 13.34 23.55
C HIS A 121 -4.09 12.44 22.78
N PHE A 122 -4.94 12.97 21.87
CA PHE A 122 -5.90 12.16 21.10
C PHE A 122 -5.22 11.02 20.33
N GLY A 123 -3.97 11.22 19.89
CA GLY A 123 -3.16 10.23 19.19
C GLY A 123 -2.95 8.93 19.97
N PHE A 124 -2.88 9.01 21.31
CA PHE A 124 -2.79 7.86 22.20
C PHE A 124 -4.01 6.93 22.07
N PHE A 125 -5.19 7.48 21.83
CA PHE A 125 -6.47 6.76 21.77
C PHE A 125 -6.88 6.30 20.36
N LEU A 126 -6.14 6.62 19.30
CA LEU A 126 -6.48 6.24 17.92
C LEU A 126 -6.71 4.73 17.72
N PRO A 127 -6.02 3.80 18.44
CA PRO A 127 -6.32 2.37 18.36
C PRO A 127 -7.76 1.99 18.76
N LEU A 128 -8.48 2.85 19.50
CA LEU A 128 -9.90 2.66 19.81
C LEU A 128 -10.79 2.73 18.56
N ALA A 129 -10.40 3.54 17.58
CA ALA A 129 -11.06 3.67 16.28
C ALA A 129 -10.53 2.66 15.24
N GLY A 130 -9.62 1.76 15.64
CA GLY A 130 -8.98 0.80 14.73
C GLY A 130 -7.86 1.40 13.89
N ILE A 131 -7.41 2.60 14.22
CA ILE A 131 -6.30 3.27 13.56
C ILE A 131 -5.03 2.88 14.32
N SER A 132 -4.13 2.11 13.66
CA SER A 132 -2.81 1.81 14.24
C SER A 132 -2.00 3.10 14.34
N THR A 133 -1.68 3.50 15.55
CA THR A 133 -0.86 4.68 15.81
C THR A 133 0.58 4.42 15.39
N ILE A 134 1.04 5.16 14.40
CA ILE A 134 2.46 5.33 14.17
C ILE A 134 2.97 6.24 15.29
N LYS A 135 4.11 5.89 15.89
CA LYS A 135 4.71 6.61 17.02
C LYS A 135 4.78 8.14 16.77
N GLU A 136 5.00 8.53 15.51
CA GLU A 136 5.09 9.92 15.06
C GLU A 136 3.79 10.73 15.22
N ILE A 137 2.60 10.11 15.11
CA ILE A 137 1.32 10.82 15.36
C ILE A 137 1.09 11.03 16.86
N LYS A 138 1.54 10.07 17.67
CA LYS A 138 1.53 10.23 19.13
C LYS A 138 2.46 11.37 19.56
N ASP A 139 3.61 11.50 18.88
CA ASP A 139 4.68 12.42 19.24
C ASP A 139 4.44 13.85 18.67
N ASN A 140 3.58 14.04 17.67
CA ASN A 140 3.37 15.37 17.07
C ASN A 140 1.89 15.66 16.69
N PRO A 141 1.03 15.91 17.69
CA PRO A 141 -0.39 16.19 17.49
C PRO A 141 -0.67 17.47 16.70
N ILE A 142 0.31 18.39 16.65
CA ILE A 142 0.18 19.67 15.94
C ILE A 142 0.02 19.47 14.41
N ASP A 143 0.64 18.44 13.85
CA ASP A 143 0.56 18.09 12.43
C ASP A 143 -0.88 17.76 12.01
N VAL A 144 -1.59 16.99 12.84
CA VAL A 144 -2.99 16.62 12.58
C VAL A 144 -3.92 17.81 12.73
N ARG A 145 -3.66 18.70 13.72
CA ARG A 145 -4.41 19.95 13.91
C ARG A 145 -4.27 20.88 12.72
N ALA A 146 -3.05 21.06 12.21
CA ALA A 146 -2.79 21.90 11.04
C ALA A 146 -3.59 21.42 9.84
N THR A 147 -3.55 20.11 9.57
CA THR A 147 -4.34 19.47 8.51
C THR A 147 -5.84 19.73 8.68
N GLY A 148 -6.37 19.52 9.88
CA GLY A 148 -7.79 19.72 10.19
C GLY A 148 -8.24 21.17 10.01
N ARG A 149 -7.45 22.14 10.49
CA ARG A 149 -7.79 23.57 10.40
C ARG A 149 -7.73 24.09 8.96
N LEU A 150 -6.71 23.70 8.20
CA LEU A 150 -6.63 24.08 6.79
C LEU A 150 -7.75 23.45 5.96
N ASN A 151 -8.12 22.20 6.24
CA ASN A 151 -9.24 21.55 5.55
C ASN A 151 -10.58 22.26 5.85
N LYS A 152 -10.85 22.64 7.11
CA LYS A 152 -12.04 23.42 7.46
C LYS A 152 -12.08 24.75 6.71
N LEU A 153 -10.95 25.46 6.65
CA LEU A 153 -10.84 26.71 5.89
C LEU A 153 -11.13 26.49 4.40
N TYR A 154 -10.52 25.49 3.80
CA TYR A 154 -10.69 25.16 2.38
C TYR A 154 -12.15 24.85 2.03
N VAL A 155 -12.78 23.95 2.79
CA VAL A 155 -14.19 23.58 2.58
C VAL A 155 -15.12 24.80 2.73
N GLU A 156 -14.86 25.66 3.71
CA GLU A 156 -15.67 26.85 3.92
C GLU A 156 -15.51 27.86 2.79
N LEU A 157 -14.29 28.07 2.30
CA LEU A 157 -14.04 28.94 1.15
C LEU A 157 -14.75 28.45 -0.13
N LEU A 158 -14.74 27.14 -0.38
CA LEU A 158 -15.42 26.58 -1.58
C LEU A 158 -16.94 26.72 -1.52
N LYS A 159 -17.56 26.75 -0.33
CA LYS A 159 -19.02 26.98 -0.22
C LYS A 159 -19.43 28.36 -0.75
N ASP A 160 -18.62 29.39 -0.49
CA ASP A 160 -18.91 30.75 -0.87
C ASP A 160 -18.30 31.18 -2.21
N ASN A 161 -17.36 30.37 -2.72
CA ASN A 161 -16.70 30.58 -4.02
C ASN A 161 -16.82 29.33 -4.90
N PRO A 162 -18.03 28.94 -5.34
CA PRO A 162 -18.23 27.72 -6.09
C PRO A 162 -17.50 27.70 -7.45
N ASP A 163 -17.18 28.85 -8.02
CA ASP A 163 -16.36 29.01 -9.21
C ASP A 163 -14.92 28.52 -8.99
N TRP A 164 -14.38 28.63 -7.77
CA TRP A 164 -13.05 28.13 -7.42
C TRP A 164 -13.00 26.59 -7.28
N ALA A 165 -14.16 25.94 -7.22
CA ALA A 165 -14.26 24.46 -7.22
C ALA A 165 -14.15 23.85 -8.62
N THR A 166 -14.26 24.68 -9.69
CA THR A 166 -14.17 24.21 -11.07
C THR A 166 -12.78 23.71 -11.41
N ALA A 167 -12.66 22.77 -12.36
CA ALA A 167 -11.37 22.24 -12.78
C ALA A 167 -10.38 23.32 -13.25
N GLU A 168 -10.89 24.42 -13.83
CA GLU A 168 -10.09 25.53 -14.35
C GLU A 168 -9.49 26.40 -13.24
N ARG A 169 -10.23 26.62 -12.12
CA ARG A 169 -9.79 27.50 -11.04
C ARG A 169 -9.27 26.76 -9.79
N ARG A 170 -9.33 25.44 -9.79
CA ARG A 170 -8.82 24.63 -8.67
C ARG A 170 -7.32 24.86 -8.44
N ALA A 171 -6.55 25.05 -9.52
CA ALA A 171 -5.14 25.40 -9.43
C ALA A 171 -4.91 26.73 -8.67
N ASP A 172 -5.76 27.75 -8.90
CA ASP A 172 -5.68 29.03 -8.22
C ASP A 172 -5.97 28.89 -6.71
N MET A 173 -7.00 28.11 -6.34
CA MET A 173 -7.33 27.82 -4.94
C MET A 173 -6.18 27.13 -4.23
N ASN A 174 -5.60 26.16 -4.88
CA ASN A 174 -4.49 25.39 -4.35
C ASN A 174 -3.25 26.27 -4.15
N HIS A 175 -2.95 27.12 -5.10
CA HIS A 175 -1.86 28.09 -5.04
C HIS A 175 -2.08 29.10 -3.89
N PHE A 176 -3.33 29.55 -3.74
CA PHE A 176 -3.72 30.39 -2.61
C PHE A 176 -3.45 29.68 -1.25
N MET A 177 -3.83 28.41 -1.11
CA MET A 177 -3.57 27.64 0.12
C MET A 177 -2.06 27.45 0.39
N ALA A 178 -1.25 27.22 -0.63
CA ALA A 178 0.21 27.15 -0.50
C ALA A 178 0.82 28.45 0.01
N ARG A 179 0.33 29.60 -0.47
CA ARG A 179 0.72 30.94 0.01
C ARG A 179 0.39 31.14 1.49
N LEU A 180 -0.79 30.70 1.93
CA LEU A 180 -1.18 30.76 3.34
C LEU A 180 -0.25 29.91 4.22
N VAL A 181 0.05 28.67 3.82
CA VAL A 181 0.98 27.79 4.54
C VAL A 181 2.35 28.46 4.69
N PHE A 182 2.86 29.04 3.60
CA PHE A 182 4.11 29.80 3.66
C PHE A 182 4.04 31.00 4.61
N CYS A 183 2.96 31.79 4.57
CA CYS A 183 2.80 32.96 5.44
C CYS A 183 2.77 32.60 6.91
N PHE A 184 2.04 31.54 7.28
CA PHE A 184 2.00 31.04 8.65
C PHE A 184 3.36 30.54 9.14
N PHE A 185 4.06 29.80 8.27
CA PHE A 185 5.41 29.33 8.59
C PHE A 185 6.40 30.51 8.74
N ALA A 186 6.36 31.47 7.80
CA ALA A 186 7.28 32.60 7.76
C ALA A 186 7.12 33.57 8.94
N GLU A 187 5.89 33.76 9.44
CA GLU A 187 5.67 34.61 10.62
C GLU A 187 6.15 33.94 11.91
N ASP A 188 5.97 32.62 12.05
CA ASP A 188 6.32 31.89 13.27
C ASP A 188 7.84 31.57 13.35
N THR A 189 8.56 31.74 12.24
CA THR A 189 10.01 31.52 12.14
C THR A 189 10.84 32.78 11.99
N ASP A 190 10.28 33.97 12.24
CA ASP A 190 10.91 35.28 12.11
C ASP A 190 11.37 35.65 10.67
N ILE A 191 11.00 34.90 9.65
CA ILE A 191 11.30 35.24 8.25
C ILE A 191 10.69 36.61 7.87
N PHE A 192 9.57 36.99 8.50
CA PHE A 192 8.90 38.26 8.31
C PHE A 192 9.43 39.38 9.22
N ASN A 193 10.53 39.20 9.93
CA ASN A 193 11.08 40.20 10.85
C ASN A 193 10.08 40.68 11.93
N GLY A 194 9.46 39.72 12.62
CA GLY A 194 8.56 39.97 13.75
C GLY A 194 7.51 38.88 13.91
N GLU A 195 7.33 38.45 15.16
CA GLU A 195 6.34 37.43 15.49
C GLU A 195 4.91 37.88 15.11
N GLY A 196 4.17 37.03 14.41
CA GLY A 196 2.76 37.27 14.12
C GLY A 196 2.47 38.37 13.10
N LEU A 197 3.43 38.84 12.32
CA LEU A 197 3.21 39.93 11.37
C LEU A 197 2.04 39.66 10.41
N PHE A 198 1.90 38.44 9.89
CA PHE A 198 0.84 38.08 8.94
C PHE A 198 -0.54 38.03 9.64
N THR A 199 -0.66 37.23 10.69
CA THR A 199 -1.93 37.06 11.41
C THR A 199 -2.39 38.36 12.07
N HIS A 200 -1.51 39.13 12.72
CA HIS A 200 -1.87 40.44 13.30
C HIS A 200 -2.29 41.43 12.21
N THR A 201 -1.61 41.47 11.05
CA THR A 201 -2.02 42.38 9.96
C THR A 201 -3.39 42.00 9.42
N VAL A 202 -3.67 40.71 9.21
CA VAL A 202 -4.98 40.24 8.76
C VAL A 202 -6.04 40.55 9.83
N GLU A 203 -5.75 40.34 11.11
CA GLU A 203 -6.69 40.63 12.20
C GLU A 203 -7.07 42.12 12.29
N GLN A 204 -6.06 42.99 12.16
CA GLN A 204 -6.24 44.44 12.31
C GLN A 204 -6.84 45.12 11.08
N MET A 205 -6.47 44.65 9.88
CA MET A 205 -6.85 45.31 8.62
C MET A 205 -8.11 44.72 7.98
N SER A 206 -8.54 43.50 8.39
CA SER A 206 -9.76 42.92 7.88
C SER A 206 -10.96 43.12 8.81
N GLU A 207 -12.13 43.35 8.21
CA GLU A 207 -13.40 43.46 8.95
C GLU A 207 -13.76 42.11 9.59
N ARG A 208 -14.41 42.15 10.77
CA ARG A 208 -14.78 40.93 11.51
C ARG A 208 -15.77 40.03 10.81
N ASP A 209 -16.54 40.57 9.88
CA ASP A 209 -17.48 39.82 9.02
C ASP A 209 -16.80 39.13 7.82
N GLY A 210 -15.51 39.41 7.61
CA GLY A 210 -14.73 38.82 6.50
C GLY A 210 -14.83 39.58 5.18
N SER A 211 -15.67 40.61 5.08
CA SER A 211 -16.04 41.25 3.79
C SER A 211 -14.88 41.77 2.97
N ASN A 212 -13.79 42.23 3.58
CA ASN A 212 -12.59 42.76 2.93
C ASN A 212 -11.33 41.91 3.16
N THR A 213 -11.46 40.72 3.74
CA THR A 213 -10.31 39.85 4.05
C THR A 213 -9.53 39.48 2.76
N HIS A 214 -10.23 39.28 1.67
CA HIS A 214 -9.62 38.99 0.35
C HIS A 214 -8.75 40.15 -0.15
N ASP A 215 -9.21 41.42 -0.01
CA ASP A 215 -8.44 42.61 -0.40
C ASP A 215 -7.15 42.74 0.43
N VAL A 216 -7.24 42.44 1.74
CA VAL A 216 -6.08 42.48 2.64
C VAL A 216 -5.05 41.44 2.24
N LEU A 217 -5.47 40.19 2.02
CA LEU A 217 -4.59 39.11 1.61
C LEU A 217 -3.97 39.36 0.24
N GLU A 218 -4.76 39.88 -0.73
CA GLU A 218 -4.25 40.25 -2.04
C GLU A 218 -3.16 41.31 -1.94
N ALA A 219 -3.36 42.33 -1.12
CA ALA A 219 -2.37 43.39 -0.90
C ALA A 219 -1.06 42.83 -0.28
N ILE A 220 -1.17 41.87 0.66
CA ILE A 220 -0.02 41.18 1.25
C ILE A 220 0.73 40.38 0.18
N PHE A 221 0.03 39.57 -0.58
CA PHE A 221 0.65 38.74 -1.63
C PHE A 221 1.31 39.57 -2.73
N ARG A 222 0.69 40.68 -3.12
CA ARG A 222 1.29 41.63 -4.07
C ARG A 222 2.55 42.29 -3.48
N ALA A 223 2.54 42.64 -2.20
CA ALA A 223 3.72 43.21 -1.56
C ALA A 223 4.89 42.21 -1.56
N MET A 224 4.63 40.92 -1.33
CA MET A 224 5.64 39.88 -1.39
C MET A 224 6.12 39.54 -2.82
N ASN A 225 5.33 39.84 -3.83
CA ASN A 225 5.69 39.64 -5.25
C ASN A 225 6.48 40.81 -5.85
N VAL A 226 6.46 42.01 -5.26
CA VAL A 226 7.09 43.21 -5.80
C VAL A 226 8.35 43.56 -4.97
N LYS A 227 9.49 43.73 -5.68
CA LYS A 227 10.73 44.16 -5.02
C LYS A 227 10.54 45.47 -4.27
N VAL A 228 11.11 45.57 -3.08
CA VAL A 228 10.93 46.75 -2.21
C VAL A 228 11.23 48.06 -2.94
N ALA A 229 12.26 48.11 -3.78
CA ALA A 229 12.62 49.29 -4.56
C ALA A 229 11.60 49.69 -5.63
N GLU A 230 10.77 48.77 -6.09
CA GLU A 230 9.80 48.95 -7.19
C GLU A 230 8.39 49.28 -6.65
N ARG A 231 8.14 49.09 -5.35
CA ARG A 231 6.81 49.25 -4.72
C ARG A 231 6.23 50.68 -4.83
N ALA A 232 7.08 51.68 -4.87
CA ALA A 232 6.65 53.08 -5.03
C ALA A 232 5.97 53.34 -6.41
N HIS A 233 6.24 52.47 -7.40
CA HIS A 233 5.71 52.57 -8.76
C HIS A 233 4.72 51.41 -9.07
N ALA A 234 4.35 50.61 -8.07
CA ALA A 234 3.39 49.50 -8.26
C ALA A 234 1.98 50.05 -8.54
N GLU A 235 1.32 49.52 -9.58
CA GLU A 235 -0.07 49.83 -9.92
C GLU A 235 -0.94 48.55 -9.77
N PRO A 236 -2.06 48.60 -9.03
CA PRO A 236 -2.49 49.69 -8.13
C PRO A 236 -1.51 49.89 -6.97
N ARG A 237 -1.48 51.09 -6.35
CA ARG A 237 -0.56 51.44 -5.26
C ARG A 237 -0.78 50.49 -4.06
N LEU A 238 0.32 49.99 -3.50
CA LEU A 238 0.28 49.17 -2.29
C LEU A 238 -0.07 50.03 -1.05
N PRO A 239 -0.92 49.51 -0.14
CA PRO A 239 -1.14 50.14 1.15
C PRO A 239 0.17 50.24 1.96
N ASN A 240 0.32 51.34 2.73
CA ASN A 240 1.55 51.54 3.50
C ASN A 240 1.87 50.45 4.51
N TRP A 241 0.86 49.83 5.10
CA TRP A 241 1.02 48.72 6.04
C TRP A 241 1.57 47.45 5.35
N ALA A 242 1.27 47.23 4.05
CA ALA A 242 1.78 46.09 3.31
C ALA A 242 3.29 46.14 3.06
N ASN A 243 3.93 47.33 3.20
CA ASN A 243 5.39 47.46 3.04
C ASN A 243 6.21 46.79 4.16
N GLY A 244 5.56 46.37 5.26
CA GLY A 244 6.19 45.56 6.30
C GLY A 244 6.59 44.14 5.85
N PHE A 245 5.95 43.60 4.79
CA PHE A 245 6.27 42.27 4.27
C PHE A 245 7.50 42.26 3.38
N PRO A 246 8.40 41.28 3.48
CA PRO A 246 9.57 41.18 2.60
C PRO A 246 9.19 40.82 1.16
N TYR A 247 10.11 41.00 0.24
CA TYR A 247 10.01 40.44 -1.11
C TYR A 247 10.39 38.96 -1.07
N VAL A 248 9.50 38.09 -1.59
CA VAL A 248 9.71 36.65 -1.66
C VAL A 248 9.85 36.26 -3.13
N ASN A 249 11.03 35.84 -3.53
CA ASN A 249 11.30 35.36 -4.89
C ASN A 249 10.79 33.89 -5.03
N GLY A 250 11.06 33.23 -6.14
CA GLY A 250 10.84 31.79 -6.30
C GLY A 250 9.51 31.37 -6.91
N GLY A 251 8.71 32.31 -7.38
CA GLY A 251 7.48 32.00 -8.14
C GLY A 251 6.23 31.79 -7.28
N LEU A 252 6.33 31.55 -5.97
CA LEU A 252 5.19 31.27 -5.09
C LEU A 252 4.14 32.42 -5.11
N PHE A 253 4.59 33.67 -5.16
CA PHE A 253 3.73 34.85 -5.22
C PHE A 253 3.61 35.44 -6.63
N SER A 254 4.23 34.83 -7.65
CA SER A 254 4.10 35.26 -9.06
C SER A 254 2.73 34.87 -9.66
N GLY A 255 2.41 35.45 -10.81
CA GLY A 255 1.13 35.20 -11.47
C GLY A 255 -0.05 35.92 -10.84
N SER A 256 -1.24 35.33 -10.88
CA SER A 256 -2.45 35.89 -10.26
C SER A 256 -2.31 35.95 -8.74
N THR A 257 -2.57 37.13 -8.16
CA THR A 257 -2.66 37.34 -6.71
C THR A 257 -4.11 37.34 -6.22
N GLU A 258 -5.04 36.92 -7.06
CA GLU A 258 -6.46 36.82 -6.72
C GLU A 258 -6.66 35.94 -5.47
N VAL A 259 -7.59 36.36 -4.63
CA VAL A 259 -7.92 35.68 -3.38
C VAL A 259 -9.42 35.39 -3.35
N PRO A 260 -9.86 34.19 -2.93
CA PRO A 260 -11.27 33.90 -2.80
C PRO A 260 -11.92 34.81 -1.74
N ARG A 261 -13.22 35.08 -1.90
CA ARG A 261 -13.98 35.87 -0.93
C ARG A 261 -14.10 35.12 0.39
N PHE A 262 -14.09 35.87 1.48
CA PHE A 262 -14.18 35.33 2.82
C PHE A 262 -15.52 35.68 3.46
N THR A 263 -16.11 34.70 4.14
CA THR A 263 -17.17 34.92 5.12
C THR A 263 -16.56 35.12 6.51
N ARG A 264 -17.41 35.47 7.46
CA ARG A 264 -17.04 35.51 8.89
C ARG A 264 -16.42 34.16 9.35
N MET A 265 -17.00 33.03 8.92
CA MET A 265 -16.53 31.70 9.30
C MET A 265 -15.17 31.34 8.64
N ALA A 266 -15.02 31.64 7.36
CA ALA A 266 -13.75 31.45 6.67
C ALA A 266 -12.62 32.27 7.32
N ARG A 267 -12.89 33.55 7.66
CA ARG A 267 -11.93 34.39 8.40
C ARG A 267 -11.59 33.81 9.79
N THR A 268 -12.57 33.28 10.49
CA THR A 268 -12.35 32.66 11.80
C THR A 268 -11.44 31.42 11.65
N TYR A 269 -11.67 30.56 10.65
CA TYR A 269 -10.81 29.40 10.39
C TYR A 269 -9.40 29.80 9.96
N LEU A 270 -9.25 30.88 9.19
CA LEU A 270 -7.94 31.44 8.85
C LEU A 270 -7.15 31.83 10.12
N MET A 271 -7.79 32.54 11.03
CA MET A 271 -7.16 32.96 12.30
C MET A 271 -6.83 31.75 13.19
N HIS A 272 -7.71 30.74 13.22
CA HIS A 272 -7.44 29.50 13.96
C HIS A 272 -6.26 28.72 13.35
N ALA A 273 -6.10 28.72 12.03
CA ALA A 273 -4.93 28.12 11.39
C ALA A 273 -3.65 28.88 11.76
N GLY A 274 -3.69 30.23 11.73
CA GLY A 274 -2.57 31.07 12.10
C GLY A 274 -2.14 30.97 13.57
N SER A 275 -3.04 30.57 14.48
CA SER A 275 -2.69 30.40 15.89
C SER A 275 -1.89 29.15 16.24
N LEU A 276 -1.55 28.31 15.25
CA LEU A 276 -0.69 27.14 15.45
C LEU A 276 0.79 27.53 15.44
N ARG A 277 1.62 26.69 16.09
CA ARG A 277 3.08 26.83 16.07
C ARG A 277 3.65 26.17 14.82
N TRP A 278 3.64 26.88 13.69
CA TRP A 278 4.03 26.37 12.38
C TRP A 278 5.50 25.96 12.28
N ARG A 279 6.39 26.55 13.09
CA ARG A 279 7.80 26.13 13.18
C ARG A 279 7.99 24.68 13.63
N GLU A 280 7.02 24.11 14.37
CA GLU A 280 7.05 22.75 14.89
C GLU A 280 6.42 21.74 13.91
N ILE A 281 5.73 22.22 12.88
CA ILE A 281 5.07 21.35 11.88
C ILE A 281 6.10 20.72 10.96
N ASN A 282 5.96 19.41 10.75
CA ASN A 282 6.80 18.69 9.80
C ASN A 282 6.39 18.98 8.36
N PRO A 283 7.32 19.36 7.47
CA PRO A 283 6.99 19.64 6.06
C PRO A 283 6.45 18.43 5.30
N ASP A 284 6.76 17.24 5.72
CA ASP A 284 6.27 15.98 5.12
C ASP A 284 4.76 15.79 5.26
N ILE A 285 4.10 16.44 6.24
CA ILE A 285 2.65 16.35 6.39
C ILE A 285 1.86 17.20 5.38
N PHE A 286 2.50 18.16 4.71
CA PHE A 286 1.80 18.97 3.72
C PHE A 286 1.11 18.12 2.64
N GLY A 287 1.64 16.93 2.37
CA GLY A 287 0.97 15.92 1.54
C GLY A 287 -0.33 15.39 2.10
N SER A 288 -0.41 15.18 3.40
CA SER A 288 -1.64 14.72 4.05
C SER A 288 -2.72 15.80 4.08
N MET A 289 -2.32 17.07 4.19
CA MET A 289 -3.22 18.22 4.08
C MET A 289 -3.91 18.27 2.72
N ILE A 290 -3.17 18.00 1.64
CA ILE A 290 -3.69 17.96 0.28
C ILE A 290 -4.67 16.80 0.07
N GLN A 291 -4.35 15.64 0.61
CA GLN A 291 -5.24 14.47 0.50
C GLN A 291 -6.57 14.65 1.25
N ALA A 292 -6.56 15.39 2.34
CA ALA A 292 -7.79 15.69 3.08
C ALA A 292 -8.78 16.56 2.27
N VAL A 293 -8.26 17.28 1.29
CA VAL A 293 -8.98 18.25 0.46
C VAL A 293 -9.46 17.63 -0.87
N ALA A 294 -8.80 16.56 -1.36
CA ALA A 294 -9.19 15.90 -2.60
C ALA A 294 -10.44 15.00 -2.41
N ASP A 295 -11.35 14.99 -3.38
CA ASP A 295 -12.54 14.14 -3.39
C ASP A 295 -12.17 12.65 -3.31
N ASP A 296 -13.04 11.82 -2.66
CA ASP A 296 -12.81 10.37 -2.49
C ASP A 296 -12.66 9.62 -3.82
N GLU A 297 -13.39 10.04 -4.86
CA GLU A 297 -13.29 9.45 -6.21
C GLU A 297 -11.95 9.78 -6.88
N GLU A 298 -11.43 10.99 -6.72
CA GLU A 298 -10.12 11.39 -7.24
C GLU A 298 -8.98 10.70 -6.49
N ARG A 299 -9.09 10.55 -5.15
CA ARG A 299 -8.10 9.82 -4.35
C ARG A 299 -7.93 8.37 -4.82
N GLY A 300 -9.05 7.67 -5.03
CA GLY A 300 -9.07 6.29 -5.51
C GLY A 300 -8.63 6.15 -6.98
N ALA A 301 -8.96 7.11 -7.82
CA ALA A 301 -8.62 7.09 -9.25
C ALA A 301 -7.13 7.34 -9.51
N LEU A 302 -6.48 8.15 -8.69
CA LEU A 302 -5.10 8.61 -8.88
C LEU A 302 -4.08 7.91 -7.99
N GLY A 303 -4.52 7.00 -7.08
CA GLY A 303 -3.60 6.27 -6.18
C GLY A 303 -2.86 7.18 -5.21
N MET A 304 -3.45 8.31 -4.83
CA MET A 304 -2.85 9.29 -3.93
C MET A 304 -2.89 8.75 -2.49
N HIS A 305 -1.77 8.24 -2.04
CA HIS A 305 -1.61 7.71 -0.69
C HIS A 305 -0.45 8.41 0.00
N TYR A 306 -0.74 9.11 1.12
CA TYR A 306 0.32 9.63 1.98
C TYR A 306 1.22 8.48 2.45
N THR A 307 2.52 8.69 2.35
CA THR A 307 3.52 7.70 2.74
C THR A 307 4.16 8.13 4.06
N SER A 308 3.99 7.34 5.12
CA SER A 308 4.57 7.64 6.42
C SER A 308 6.09 7.55 6.44
N VAL A 309 6.74 8.30 7.32
CA VAL A 309 8.21 8.35 7.46
C VAL A 309 8.83 6.97 7.66
N PRO A 310 8.32 6.07 8.53
CA PRO A 310 8.86 4.72 8.65
C PRO A 310 8.83 3.93 7.33
N ASN A 311 7.78 4.09 6.54
CA ASN A 311 7.66 3.43 5.25
C ASN A 311 8.61 4.04 4.20
N ILE A 312 8.80 5.36 4.21
CA ILE A 312 9.80 6.04 3.38
C ILE A 312 11.20 5.52 3.72
N LEU A 313 11.52 5.39 5.00
CA LEU A 313 12.81 4.88 5.45
C LEU A 313 13.05 3.41 5.09
N LYS A 314 12.01 2.58 4.96
CA LYS A 314 12.14 1.23 4.39
C LYS A 314 12.64 1.23 2.94
N VAL A 315 12.45 2.33 2.22
CA VAL A 315 13.00 2.53 0.87
C VAL A 315 14.38 3.18 0.93
N LEU A 316 14.51 4.33 1.59
CA LEU A 316 15.71 5.16 1.55
C LEU A 316 16.91 4.54 2.29
N ASN A 317 16.68 3.87 3.43
CA ASN A 317 17.73 3.23 4.20
C ASN A 317 18.50 2.19 3.34
N PRO A 318 17.85 1.14 2.81
CA PRO A 318 18.57 0.17 1.99
C PRO A 318 19.00 0.73 0.63
N LEU A 319 18.40 1.82 0.15
CA LEU A 319 18.75 2.40 -1.12
C LEU A 319 20.14 3.07 -1.04
N PHE A 320 20.39 3.94 -0.06
CA PHE A 320 21.66 4.67 0.08
C PHE A 320 21.99 5.16 1.49
N LEU A 321 21.03 5.40 2.39
CA LEU A 321 21.32 6.00 3.70
C LEU A 321 22.14 5.07 4.60
N ASP A 322 21.91 3.76 4.55
CA ASP A 322 22.70 2.80 5.33
C ASP A 322 24.16 2.77 4.89
N ASP A 323 24.43 2.92 3.59
CA ASP A 323 25.78 3.00 3.07
C ASP A 323 26.49 4.28 3.54
N LEU A 324 25.81 5.43 3.51
CA LEU A 324 26.35 6.69 4.01
C LEU A 324 26.68 6.62 5.51
N ARG A 325 25.78 6.05 6.33
CA ARG A 325 26.00 5.86 7.77
C ARG A 325 27.17 4.91 8.04
N ALA A 326 27.24 3.79 7.32
CA ALA A 326 28.35 2.84 7.46
C ALA A 326 29.70 3.47 7.09
N GLN A 327 29.73 4.36 6.09
CA GLN A 327 30.95 5.12 5.75
C GLN A 327 31.30 6.17 6.82
N LEU A 328 30.30 6.85 7.38
CA LEU A 328 30.48 7.77 8.49
C LEU A 328 31.09 7.06 9.71
N ASP A 329 30.56 5.88 10.05
CA ASP A 329 31.08 5.05 11.16
C ASP A 329 32.51 4.57 10.88
N THR A 330 32.77 4.12 9.64
CA THR A 330 34.11 3.68 9.21
C THR A 330 35.12 4.83 9.16
N ALA A 331 34.68 6.04 8.88
CA ALA A 331 35.53 7.22 8.89
C ALA A 331 35.98 7.61 10.31
N GLY A 332 35.13 7.32 11.34
CA GLY A 332 35.40 7.74 12.72
C GLY A 332 35.71 9.24 12.79
N ASP A 333 36.85 9.60 13.36
CA ASP A 333 37.33 11.01 13.47
C ASP A 333 38.38 11.39 12.39
N ASN A 334 38.54 10.54 11.37
CA ASN A 334 39.47 10.84 10.26
C ASN A 334 38.90 11.97 9.40
N LYS A 335 39.50 13.17 9.55
CA LYS A 335 39.06 14.39 8.87
C LYS A 335 39.04 14.27 7.34
N ALA A 336 40.01 13.55 6.73
CA ALA A 336 40.04 13.37 5.28
C ALA A 336 38.92 12.47 4.79
N LYS A 337 38.67 11.33 5.46
CA LYS A 337 37.56 10.43 5.11
C LYS A 337 36.19 11.13 5.27
N LEU A 338 36.03 11.90 6.35
CA LEU A 338 34.85 12.70 6.60
C LEU A 338 34.61 13.76 5.52
N LEU A 339 35.66 14.48 5.10
CA LEU A 339 35.58 15.45 4.00
C LEU A 339 35.17 14.77 2.68
N ASN A 340 35.80 13.64 2.36
CA ASN A 340 35.44 12.88 1.16
C ASN A 340 33.98 12.42 1.17
N LEU A 341 33.48 11.95 2.32
CA LEU A 341 32.06 11.58 2.46
C LEU A 341 31.14 12.78 2.26
N ARG A 342 31.44 13.95 2.87
CA ARG A 342 30.66 15.18 2.68
C ARG A 342 30.59 15.59 1.21
N LYS A 343 31.74 15.60 0.52
CA LYS A 343 31.79 15.94 -0.91
C LYS A 343 31.10 14.93 -1.82
N ARG A 344 31.11 13.62 -1.46
CA ARG A 344 30.29 12.61 -2.11
C ARG A 344 28.82 12.95 -1.96
N MET A 345 28.39 13.23 -0.73
CA MET A 345 26.98 13.55 -0.43
C MET A 345 26.49 14.78 -1.18
N ALA A 346 27.31 15.82 -1.31
CA ALA A 346 26.99 17.04 -2.05
C ALA A 346 26.69 16.79 -3.55
N ARG A 347 27.03 15.60 -4.09
CA ARG A 347 26.85 15.23 -5.49
C ARG A 347 25.83 14.16 -5.73
N ILE A 348 25.31 13.55 -4.68
CA ILE A 348 24.20 12.60 -4.79
C ILE A 348 22.97 13.33 -5.28
N ARG A 349 22.31 12.75 -6.28
CA ARG A 349 20.96 13.13 -6.71
C ARG A 349 19.94 12.13 -6.23
N VAL A 350 18.87 12.64 -5.65
CA VAL A 350 17.69 11.86 -5.30
C VAL A 350 16.56 12.29 -6.21
N PHE A 351 15.93 11.34 -6.88
CA PHE A 351 14.90 11.62 -7.88
C PHE A 351 13.64 10.80 -7.59
N ASP A 352 12.52 11.50 -7.41
CA ASP A 352 11.19 10.89 -7.25
C ASP A 352 10.31 11.26 -8.44
N PRO A 353 10.09 10.34 -9.40
CA PRO A 353 9.27 10.59 -10.57
C PRO A 353 7.75 10.46 -10.33
N ALA A 354 7.30 10.41 -9.09
CA ALA A 354 5.90 10.48 -8.66
C ALA A 354 5.84 11.11 -7.27
N CYS A 355 6.45 12.30 -7.15
CA CYS A 355 6.85 12.83 -5.85
C CYS A 355 5.67 13.31 -4.97
N GLY A 356 4.47 13.51 -5.54
CA GLY A 356 3.36 14.08 -4.80
C GLY A 356 3.77 15.40 -4.17
N SER A 357 3.59 15.51 -2.87
CA SER A 357 4.03 16.65 -2.05
C SER A 357 5.51 16.62 -1.64
N GLY A 358 6.32 15.71 -2.20
CA GLY A 358 7.77 15.67 -2.00
C GLY A 358 8.26 14.90 -0.77
N ASN A 359 7.42 14.11 -0.11
CA ASN A 359 7.76 13.44 1.16
C ASN A 359 9.06 12.62 1.10
N PHE A 360 9.27 11.82 0.04
CA PHE A 360 10.52 11.06 -0.13
C PHE A 360 11.73 11.99 -0.22
N LEU A 361 11.60 13.09 -0.95
CA LEU A 361 12.68 14.05 -1.16
C LEU A 361 12.99 14.81 0.13
N VAL A 362 11.95 15.26 0.86
CA VAL A 362 12.09 15.95 2.15
C VAL A 362 12.80 15.07 3.19
N ILE A 363 12.37 13.82 3.34
CA ILE A 363 12.98 12.90 4.31
C ILE A 363 14.40 12.54 3.89
N ALA A 364 14.65 12.31 2.59
CA ALA A 364 16.00 12.09 2.08
C ALA A 364 16.92 13.26 2.38
N TYR A 365 16.45 14.50 2.12
CA TYR A 365 17.19 15.73 2.42
C TYR A 365 17.51 15.84 3.92
N LYS A 366 16.49 15.75 4.78
CA LYS A 366 16.67 15.85 6.25
C LYS A 366 17.65 14.79 6.77
N LYS A 367 17.59 13.55 6.30
CA LYS A 367 18.51 12.48 6.72
C LYS A 367 19.93 12.66 6.19
N MET A 368 20.10 13.19 5.01
CA MET A 368 21.43 13.56 4.51
C MET A 368 22.02 14.74 5.30
N ARG A 369 21.20 15.76 5.62
CA ARG A 369 21.64 16.89 6.45
C ARG A 369 22.03 16.46 7.88
N GLU A 370 21.33 15.46 8.45
CA GLU A 370 21.71 14.86 9.74
C GLU A 370 23.11 14.24 9.70
N ILE A 371 23.43 13.49 8.64
CA ILE A 371 24.76 12.90 8.42
C ILE A 371 25.82 14.00 8.21
N GLU A 372 25.52 15.01 7.38
CA GLU A 372 26.43 16.14 7.13
C GLU A 372 26.74 16.92 8.42
N ALA A 373 25.73 17.15 9.26
CA ALA A 373 25.92 17.83 10.54
C ALA A 373 26.84 17.04 11.48
N ASP A 374 26.73 15.70 11.50
CA ASP A 374 27.64 14.86 12.28
C ASP A 374 29.08 14.90 11.73
N ILE A 375 29.24 14.90 10.40
CA ILE A 375 30.55 15.11 9.74
C ILE A 375 31.13 16.45 10.16
N ASN A 376 30.37 17.53 10.03
CA ASN A 376 30.84 18.90 10.35
C ASN A 376 31.21 19.02 11.83
N ARG A 377 30.44 18.44 12.74
CA ARG A 377 30.74 18.39 14.18
C ARG A 377 32.05 17.66 14.45
N ARG A 378 32.28 16.46 13.89
CA ARG A 378 33.51 15.67 14.06
C ARG A 378 34.74 16.35 13.44
N ARG A 379 34.56 17.17 12.42
CA ARG A 379 35.62 17.96 11.80
C ARG A 379 35.91 19.26 12.54
N GLY A 380 35.01 19.72 13.41
CA GLY A 380 35.09 21.04 14.06
C GLY A 380 34.64 22.19 13.15
N GLU A 381 33.81 21.91 12.17
CA GLU A 381 33.32 22.83 11.12
C GLU A 381 31.81 23.09 11.23
N GLY A 382 31.24 23.03 12.42
CA GLY A 382 29.76 23.14 12.65
C GLY A 382 29.15 24.49 12.25
N HIS A 383 29.96 25.50 11.95
CA HIS A 383 29.52 26.81 11.48
C HIS A 383 29.36 26.91 9.96
N LEU A 384 29.80 25.90 9.22
CA LEU A 384 29.73 25.94 7.74
C LEU A 384 28.30 25.69 7.24
N GLY A 385 27.94 26.35 6.15
CA GLY A 385 26.74 26.07 5.38
C GLY A 385 26.72 24.65 4.82
N SER A 386 25.55 24.18 4.42
CA SER A 386 25.42 22.87 3.78
C SER A 386 26.05 22.88 2.40
N GLU A 387 26.74 21.79 2.06
CA GLU A 387 27.21 21.53 0.69
C GLU A 387 26.18 20.75 -0.12
N ILE A 388 25.04 20.35 0.47
CA ILE A 388 23.99 19.56 -0.16
C ILE A 388 22.91 20.51 -0.73
N PRO A 389 22.91 20.82 -2.04
CA PRO A 389 21.94 21.76 -2.60
C PRO A 389 20.57 21.10 -2.80
N LEU A 390 19.49 21.84 -2.58
CA LEU A 390 18.12 21.39 -2.85
C LEU A 390 17.93 20.96 -4.32
N THR A 391 18.66 21.56 -5.25
CA THR A 391 18.61 21.25 -6.68
C THR A 391 19.02 19.82 -7.02
N ASN A 392 19.63 19.09 -6.10
CA ASN A 392 19.93 17.66 -6.22
C ASN A 392 18.70 16.76 -5.91
N PHE A 393 17.64 17.33 -5.34
CA PHE A 393 16.40 16.62 -5.03
C PHE A 393 15.38 16.92 -6.12
N ARG A 394 15.26 16.00 -7.10
CA ARG A 394 14.47 16.17 -8.30
C ARG A 394 13.14 15.44 -8.17
N GLY A 395 12.07 16.01 -8.72
CA GLY A 395 10.76 15.38 -8.71
C GLY A 395 9.97 15.61 -9.99
N ILE A 396 9.07 14.67 -10.28
CA ILE A 396 7.99 14.86 -11.25
C ILE A 396 6.68 14.63 -10.53
N GLU A 397 5.75 15.54 -10.72
CA GLU A 397 4.38 15.39 -10.25
C GLU A 397 3.40 15.71 -11.39
N LEU A 398 2.33 14.94 -11.48
CA LEU A 398 1.36 15.09 -12.57
C LEU A 398 0.60 16.42 -12.50
N ARG A 399 0.40 16.97 -11.30
CA ARG A 399 -0.41 18.16 -11.04
C ARG A 399 0.42 19.30 -10.47
N ASP A 400 0.03 20.52 -10.80
CA ASP A 400 0.75 21.73 -10.37
C ASP A 400 0.78 21.89 -8.86
N PHE A 401 -0.35 21.71 -8.18
CA PHE A 401 -0.42 22.00 -6.74
C PHE A 401 0.47 21.10 -5.87
N PRO A 402 0.41 19.77 -5.97
CA PRO A 402 1.36 18.95 -5.22
C PRO A 402 2.82 19.26 -5.58
N ALA A 403 3.12 19.64 -6.82
CA ALA A 403 4.46 20.05 -7.23
C ALA A 403 4.92 21.33 -6.50
N GLU A 404 4.05 22.35 -6.38
CA GLU A 404 4.34 23.58 -5.64
C GLU A 404 4.52 23.29 -4.14
N ILE A 405 3.69 22.43 -3.57
CA ILE A 405 3.84 22.00 -2.18
C ILE A 405 5.17 21.24 -1.96
N ALA A 406 5.57 20.38 -2.90
CA ALA A 406 6.85 19.68 -2.81
C ALA A 406 8.03 20.65 -2.79
N ARG A 407 8.00 21.71 -3.61
CA ARG A 407 9.01 22.77 -3.58
C ARG A 407 9.02 23.49 -2.24
N LEU A 408 7.85 23.93 -1.76
CA LEU A 408 7.72 24.61 -0.49
C LEU A 408 8.19 23.74 0.69
N ALA A 409 7.80 22.47 0.70
CA ALA A 409 8.19 21.53 1.74
C ALA A 409 9.72 21.33 1.80
N LEU A 410 10.39 21.27 0.65
CA LEU A 410 11.85 21.17 0.59
C LEU A 410 12.53 22.45 1.09
N ILE A 411 12.04 23.63 0.73
CA ILE A 411 12.55 24.92 1.20
C ILE A 411 12.38 25.03 2.73
N ILE A 412 11.23 24.65 3.26
CA ILE A 412 10.99 24.63 4.70
C ILE A 412 11.92 23.63 5.40
N ALA A 413 12.13 22.45 4.82
CA ALA A 413 13.05 21.47 5.37
C ALA A 413 14.50 21.95 5.40
N GLU A 414 14.94 22.69 4.38
CA GLU A 414 16.25 23.34 4.36
C GLU A 414 16.39 24.32 5.52
N PHE A 415 15.43 25.25 5.65
CA PHE A 415 15.42 26.21 6.73
C PHE A 415 15.43 25.54 8.11
N GLN A 416 14.58 24.54 8.33
CA GLN A 416 14.55 23.81 9.60
C GLN A 416 15.88 23.12 9.91
N CYS A 417 16.54 22.53 8.90
CA CYS A 417 17.86 21.95 9.07
C CYS A 417 18.92 23.01 9.39
N ASP A 418 18.87 24.17 8.73
CA ASP A 418 19.80 25.26 9.01
C ASP A 418 19.62 25.83 10.41
N VAL A 419 18.39 26.04 10.84
CA VAL A 419 18.08 26.43 12.23
C VAL A 419 18.63 25.40 13.23
N LEU A 420 18.42 24.11 12.96
CA LEU A 420 18.82 23.03 13.85
C LEU A 420 20.34 22.88 13.97
N TYR A 421 21.06 23.02 12.87
CA TYR A 421 22.50 22.68 12.80
C TYR A 421 23.43 23.90 12.83
N ARG A 422 22.94 25.10 12.47
CA ARG A 422 23.75 26.35 12.40
C ARG A 422 23.21 27.45 13.31
N GLY A 423 21.94 27.40 13.67
CA GLY A 423 21.24 28.41 14.45
C GLY A 423 20.35 29.33 13.61
N GLN A 424 19.40 29.97 14.27
CA GLN A 424 18.35 30.76 13.60
C GLN A 424 18.90 31.98 12.86
N GLN A 425 19.94 32.63 13.40
CA GLN A 425 20.51 33.86 12.81
C GLN A 425 21.11 33.60 11.44
N ASP A 426 21.92 32.54 11.31
CA ASP A 426 22.53 32.16 10.04
C ASP A 426 21.50 31.62 9.02
N ALA A 427 20.51 30.87 9.51
CA ALA A 427 19.42 30.37 8.67
C ALA A 427 18.60 31.51 8.05
N LEU A 428 18.28 32.55 8.82
CA LEU A 428 17.53 33.73 8.36
C LEU A 428 18.31 34.56 7.34
N ALA A 429 19.63 34.67 7.52
CA ALA A 429 20.47 35.51 6.65
C ALA A 429 20.51 34.97 5.21
N GLU A 430 20.34 33.67 5.01
CA GLU A 430 20.46 33.00 3.71
C GLU A 430 19.11 32.58 3.09
N PHE A 431 18.00 32.66 3.84
CA PHE A 431 16.71 32.11 3.42
C PHE A 431 16.03 32.88 2.28
N LEU A 432 16.03 34.20 2.33
CA LEU A 432 15.40 35.04 1.31
C LEU A 432 16.45 35.79 0.45
N PRO A 433 16.19 35.96 -0.83
CA PRO A 433 15.04 35.52 -1.65
C PRO A 433 15.12 34.03 -2.01
N LEU A 434 13.94 33.39 -2.16
CA LEU A 434 13.87 31.96 -2.56
C LEU A 434 14.44 31.78 -3.98
N ASP A 435 15.18 30.69 -4.18
CA ASP A 435 15.73 30.40 -5.51
C ASP A 435 14.64 29.80 -6.42
N ALA A 436 14.50 30.36 -7.62
CA ALA A 436 13.47 30.01 -8.60
C ALA A 436 13.81 28.79 -9.47
N GLN A 437 14.75 27.93 -9.09
CA GLN A 437 15.16 26.79 -9.91
C GLN A 437 14.08 25.70 -9.99
N ASN A 438 13.80 25.21 -11.20
CA ASN A 438 12.79 24.20 -11.51
C ASN A 438 13.32 22.76 -11.27
N TRP A 439 13.46 22.35 -10.04
CA TRP A 439 13.87 20.98 -9.65
C TRP A 439 12.70 20.02 -9.43
N ILE A 440 11.47 20.54 -9.22
CA ILE A 440 10.22 19.78 -9.27
C ILE A 440 9.46 20.20 -10.51
N VAL A 441 9.18 19.24 -11.40
CA VAL A 441 8.54 19.50 -12.70
C VAL A 441 7.12 18.97 -12.69
N CYS A 442 6.16 19.79 -13.13
CA CYS A 442 4.80 19.33 -13.37
C CYS A 442 4.70 18.63 -14.74
N GLY A 443 4.14 17.41 -14.74
CA GLY A 443 3.91 16.63 -15.95
C GLY A 443 3.81 15.14 -15.74
N ASN A 444 3.45 14.42 -16.81
CA ASN A 444 3.33 12.98 -16.77
C ASN A 444 4.71 12.30 -16.85
N ALA A 445 5.14 11.65 -15.77
CA ALA A 445 6.44 10.98 -15.65
C ALA A 445 6.66 9.90 -16.72
N LEU A 446 5.61 9.28 -17.24
CA LEU A 446 5.71 8.24 -18.27
C LEU A 446 5.95 8.82 -19.68
N TRP A 447 5.73 10.14 -19.86
CA TRP A 447 6.01 10.85 -21.10
C TRP A 447 7.30 11.66 -21.06
N LEU A 448 7.64 12.23 -19.90
CA LEU A 448 8.82 13.07 -19.73
C LEU A 448 10.12 12.28 -19.85
N ASP A 449 11.17 12.92 -20.33
CA ASP A 449 12.51 12.34 -20.39
C ASP A 449 13.26 12.53 -19.05
N TRP A 450 13.46 11.44 -18.31
CA TRP A 450 14.10 11.45 -17.02
C TRP A 450 15.57 11.87 -17.08
N LEU A 451 16.29 11.56 -18.17
CA LEU A 451 17.68 11.95 -18.32
C LEU A 451 17.84 13.47 -18.48
N ASN A 452 16.87 14.14 -19.12
CA ASN A 452 16.89 15.59 -19.23
C ASN A 452 16.56 16.28 -17.89
N LEU A 453 15.68 15.69 -17.09
CA LEU A 453 15.24 16.25 -15.81
C LEU A 453 16.22 15.97 -14.67
N CYS A 454 16.81 14.80 -14.65
CA CYS A 454 17.77 14.38 -13.62
C CYS A 454 19.03 13.84 -14.29
N ARG A 455 19.83 14.73 -14.86
CA ARG A 455 21.15 14.35 -15.36
C ARG A 455 22.04 14.00 -14.19
N PRO A 456 22.86 12.94 -14.27
CA PRO A 456 23.84 12.64 -13.26
C PRO A 456 24.83 13.81 -13.07
N THR A 457 25.24 14.05 -11.84
CA THR A 457 26.20 15.10 -11.53
C THR A 457 27.65 14.76 -11.95
N GLY A 458 27.83 13.62 -12.62
CA GLY A 458 29.12 13.01 -12.90
C GLY A 458 29.67 12.33 -11.64
N THR A 459 29.97 11.08 -11.69
CA THR A 459 31.06 10.36 -11.10
C THR A 459 31.08 10.05 -9.61
N GLY A 460 31.29 8.80 -9.31
CA GLY A 460 31.67 8.35 -7.96
C GLY A 460 32.96 9.04 -7.49
N VAL A 461 33.02 9.39 -6.22
CA VAL A 461 34.22 9.87 -5.56
C VAL A 461 35.12 8.68 -5.30
N LYS A 462 36.29 8.61 -5.90
CA LYS A 462 37.34 7.73 -5.41
C LYS A 462 37.79 8.23 -4.04
N LEU A 463 37.58 7.41 -3.03
CA LEU A 463 38.24 7.60 -1.74
C LEU A 463 39.73 7.35 -2.00
N VAL A 464 40.53 8.39 -2.12
CA VAL A 464 41.95 8.27 -2.03
C VAL A 464 42.29 8.02 -0.56
N ALA A 465 42.19 6.76 -0.16
CA ALA A 465 42.77 6.33 1.10
C ALA A 465 44.22 6.08 0.83
N ASP A 466 45.08 6.68 1.62
CA ASP A 466 46.53 6.43 1.67
C ASP A 466 47.32 6.81 0.40
N ASP A 467 47.54 8.08 0.24
CA ASP A 467 48.72 8.57 -0.42
C ASP A 467 49.94 8.24 0.45
N LEU A 468 50.88 7.48 -0.13
CA LEU A 468 52.16 7.08 0.50
C LEU A 468 53.01 8.30 0.94
N PHE A 469 52.67 9.51 0.54
CA PHE A 469 53.39 10.74 0.76
C PHE A 469 52.74 11.69 1.79
N GLY A 470 51.60 11.31 2.39
CA GLY A 470 50.94 12.07 3.45
C GLY A 470 50.53 13.47 3.04
N THR A 471 49.90 13.59 1.86
CA THR A 471 49.39 14.88 1.35
C THR A 471 48.55 15.59 2.41
N PRO A 472 48.79 16.89 2.69
CA PRO A 472 47.98 17.62 3.67
C PRO A 472 46.49 17.55 3.36
N LEU A 473 45.66 17.40 4.39
CA LEU A 473 44.20 17.29 4.31
C LEU A 473 43.55 18.40 3.47
N ASP A 474 44.10 19.59 3.46
CA ASP A 474 43.61 20.76 2.73
C ASP A 474 43.87 20.70 1.21
N GLN A 475 44.71 19.76 0.77
CA GLN A 475 45.11 19.56 -0.64
C GLN A 475 44.71 18.19 -1.17
N ALA A 476 43.87 17.40 -0.42
CA ALA A 476 43.40 16.12 -0.91
C ALA A 476 42.53 16.35 -2.17
N GLU A 477 43.16 16.17 -3.34
CA GLU A 477 42.41 16.12 -4.59
C GLU A 477 41.42 14.98 -4.55
N ILE A 478 40.17 15.33 -4.64
CA ILE A 478 39.10 14.35 -4.77
C ILE A 478 39.09 13.91 -6.22
N ASP A 479 39.61 12.73 -6.44
CA ASP A 479 39.65 12.14 -7.77
C ASP A 479 38.23 11.69 -8.16
N PHE A 480 37.61 12.38 -9.10
CA PHE A 480 36.34 12.09 -9.65
C PHE A 480 36.48 11.10 -10.81
N VAL A 481 36.05 9.88 -10.61
CA VAL A 481 35.94 8.93 -11.70
C VAL A 481 34.69 9.27 -12.52
N ASN A 482 34.90 9.62 -13.80
CA ASN A 482 33.83 10.01 -14.71
C ASN A 482 33.05 8.78 -15.23
N ALA A 483 32.42 8.04 -14.35
CA ALA A 483 31.73 6.78 -14.64
C ALA A 483 30.18 6.89 -14.59
N GLY A 484 29.65 8.10 -14.80
CA GLY A 484 28.20 8.38 -14.68
C GLY A 484 27.77 8.60 -13.23
N GLY A 485 27.06 9.65 -12.90
CA GLY A 485 26.81 10.11 -11.54
C GLY A 485 26.13 9.14 -10.59
N GLU A 486 26.15 9.49 -9.32
CA GLU A 486 25.47 8.74 -8.26
C GLU A 486 24.04 9.26 -8.12
N THR A 487 23.10 8.54 -8.71
CA THR A 487 21.68 8.90 -8.71
C THR A 487 20.84 7.80 -8.06
N TYR A 488 20.03 8.18 -7.10
CA TYR A 488 19.07 7.31 -6.43
C TYR A 488 17.65 7.70 -6.81
N ILE A 489 16.94 6.77 -7.43
CA ILE A 489 15.55 6.99 -7.84
C ILE A 489 14.65 6.28 -6.84
N CYS A 490 13.66 6.96 -6.29
CA CYS A 490 12.76 6.40 -5.30
C CYS A 490 11.35 6.95 -5.51
N GLY A 491 10.36 6.28 -4.96
CA GLY A 491 8.99 6.79 -4.96
C GLY A 491 7.95 5.72 -4.70
N ASN A 492 6.72 6.21 -4.56
CA ASN A 492 5.51 5.41 -4.44
C ASN A 492 4.56 5.73 -5.61
N PRO A 493 4.87 5.25 -6.84
CA PRO A 493 4.05 5.53 -8.01
C PRO A 493 2.63 4.98 -7.90
N PRO A 494 1.64 5.54 -8.61
CA PRO A 494 0.27 5.07 -8.56
C PRO A 494 0.14 3.64 -9.12
N TYR A 495 -0.65 2.80 -8.45
CA TYR A 495 -0.97 1.45 -8.91
C TYR A 495 -2.42 1.36 -9.39
N LYS A 496 -2.60 0.71 -10.54
CA LYS A 496 -3.91 0.42 -11.12
C LYS A 496 -3.82 -0.87 -11.92
N GLY A 497 -4.54 -1.89 -11.49
CA GLY A 497 -4.59 -3.16 -12.19
C GLY A 497 -5.12 -3.00 -13.64
N SER A 498 -4.58 -3.74 -14.60
CA SER A 498 -4.83 -3.59 -16.04
C SER A 498 -6.31 -3.53 -16.47
N LYS A 499 -7.20 -4.18 -15.73
CA LYS A 499 -8.65 -4.18 -16.01
C LYS A 499 -9.36 -2.86 -15.65
N TRP A 500 -8.74 -2.06 -14.79
CA TRP A 500 -9.32 -0.84 -14.23
C TRP A 500 -8.66 0.43 -14.74
N GLN A 501 -7.66 0.29 -15.63
CA GLN A 501 -6.96 1.41 -16.25
C GLN A 501 -7.85 2.13 -17.28
N THR A 502 -7.76 3.45 -17.29
CA THR A 502 -8.37 4.28 -18.33
C THR A 502 -7.62 4.12 -19.66
N GLU A 503 -8.19 4.59 -20.76
CA GLU A 503 -7.51 4.57 -22.06
C GLU A 503 -6.25 5.45 -22.06
N GLU A 504 -6.24 6.55 -21.31
CA GLU A 504 -5.07 7.40 -21.11
C GLU A 504 -3.95 6.63 -20.39
N GLN A 505 -4.26 5.96 -19.26
CA GLN A 505 -3.30 5.16 -18.54
C GLN A 505 -2.74 4.00 -19.36
N LYS A 506 -3.53 3.40 -20.22
CA LYS A 506 -3.06 2.38 -21.18
C LYS A 506 -2.13 3.00 -22.24
N SER A 507 -2.42 4.23 -22.70
CA SER A 507 -1.54 4.98 -23.61
C SER A 507 -0.21 5.31 -22.94
N ASP A 508 -0.24 5.74 -21.68
CA ASP A 508 0.97 6.02 -20.87
C ASP A 508 1.87 4.78 -20.76
N LEU A 509 1.26 3.63 -20.41
CA LEU A 509 2.00 2.37 -20.35
C LEU A 509 2.55 1.94 -21.72
N ALA A 510 1.77 2.16 -22.81
CA ALA A 510 2.25 1.86 -24.15
C ALA A 510 3.46 2.71 -24.52
N ASN A 511 3.49 3.98 -24.10
CA ASN A 511 4.64 4.87 -24.26
C ASN A 511 5.84 4.40 -23.43
N ALA A 512 5.64 4.05 -22.16
CA ALA A 512 6.73 3.59 -21.30
C ALA A 512 7.31 2.24 -21.78
N TRP A 513 6.47 1.32 -22.27
CA TRP A 513 6.84 -0.04 -22.75
C TRP A 513 7.01 -0.11 -24.26
N LEU A 514 7.46 0.95 -24.95
CA LEU A 514 7.58 1.01 -26.42
C LEU A 514 8.22 -0.24 -27.05
N LYS A 515 9.26 -0.80 -26.43
CA LYS A 515 9.96 -2.03 -26.90
C LYS A 515 9.23 -3.34 -26.55
N HIS A 516 8.20 -3.28 -25.73
CA HIS A 516 7.50 -4.44 -25.16
C HIS A 516 5.98 -4.23 -25.11
N ALA A 517 5.36 -3.87 -26.23
CA ALA A 517 3.94 -3.46 -26.32
C ALA A 517 2.90 -4.46 -25.73
N LYS A 518 3.26 -5.74 -25.55
CA LYS A 518 2.40 -6.72 -24.87
C LYS A 518 2.28 -6.43 -23.38
N LEU A 519 3.33 -5.92 -22.74
CA LEU A 519 3.37 -5.63 -21.32
C LEU A 519 2.38 -4.52 -20.94
N ALA A 520 2.27 -3.49 -21.78
CA ALA A 520 1.35 -2.39 -21.57
C ALA A 520 -0.13 -2.81 -21.42
N LYS A 521 -0.51 -3.99 -21.97
CA LYS A 521 -1.91 -4.48 -21.91
C LYS A 521 -2.22 -5.35 -20.71
N THR A 522 -1.22 -5.90 -20.05
CA THR A 522 -1.39 -6.97 -19.05
C THR A 522 -0.87 -6.59 -17.68
N THR A 523 -0.05 -5.55 -17.58
CA THR A 523 0.62 -5.19 -16.33
C THR A 523 -0.11 -4.08 -15.56
N ASP A 524 0.22 -3.96 -14.28
CA ASP A 524 -0.22 -2.86 -13.42
C ASP A 524 0.40 -1.53 -13.87
N TYR A 525 -0.28 -0.42 -13.63
CA TYR A 525 0.16 0.91 -14.04
C TYR A 525 1.54 1.29 -13.48
N VAL A 526 1.85 0.88 -12.25
CA VAL A 526 3.16 1.09 -11.61
C VAL A 526 4.34 0.57 -12.43
N THR A 527 4.12 -0.43 -13.29
CA THR A 527 5.20 -1.01 -14.12
C THR A 527 5.77 -0.04 -15.14
N GLY A 528 5.06 1.05 -15.46
CA GLY A 528 5.55 2.12 -16.30
C GLY A 528 6.78 2.82 -15.71
N TRP A 529 6.82 3.01 -14.40
CA TRP A 529 7.98 3.60 -13.70
C TRP A 529 9.19 2.66 -13.72
N PHE A 530 8.97 1.36 -13.58
CA PHE A 530 10.05 0.38 -13.77
C PHE A 530 10.58 0.41 -15.20
N ALA A 531 9.72 0.51 -16.22
CA ALA A 531 10.16 0.62 -17.62
C ALA A 531 11.03 1.85 -17.86
N LYS A 532 10.59 3.01 -17.37
CA LYS A 532 11.35 4.27 -17.44
C LYS A 532 12.69 4.17 -16.71
N PHE A 533 12.70 3.53 -15.53
CA PHE A 533 13.93 3.28 -14.80
C PHE A 533 14.89 2.35 -15.57
N PHE A 534 14.37 1.29 -16.21
CA PHE A 534 15.21 0.40 -17.01
C PHE A 534 15.85 1.12 -18.21
N ASP A 535 15.15 2.07 -18.83
CA ASP A 535 15.71 2.92 -19.87
C ASP A 535 16.74 3.92 -19.30
N TYR A 536 16.45 4.49 -18.12
CA TYR A 536 17.36 5.41 -17.44
C TYR A 536 18.69 4.73 -17.05
N VAL A 537 18.62 3.54 -16.45
CA VAL A 537 19.80 2.81 -15.97
C VAL A 537 20.65 2.22 -17.11
N ASP A 538 20.14 2.15 -18.33
CA ASP A 538 20.93 1.78 -19.51
C ASP A 538 21.91 2.88 -19.90
N SER A 539 21.52 4.14 -19.71
CA SER A 539 22.37 5.30 -19.92
C SER A 539 23.24 5.63 -18.69
N GLU A 540 22.72 5.32 -17.49
CA GLU A 540 23.35 5.64 -16.19
C GLU A 540 23.52 4.37 -15.33
N PRO A 541 24.52 3.54 -15.61
CA PRO A 541 24.68 2.22 -14.99
C PRO A 541 24.86 2.24 -13.45
N ASN A 542 25.28 3.38 -12.89
CA ASN A 542 25.47 3.52 -11.45
C ASN A 542 24.18 3.89 -10.70
N ALA A 543 23.11 4.24 -11.43
CA ALA A 543 21.82 4.54 -10.81
C ALA A 543 21.20 3.30 -10.15
N VAL A 544 20.59 3.51 -9.00
CA VAL A 544 19.78 2.50 -8.31
C VAL A 544 18.39 3.07 -8.10
N GLY A 545 17.37 2.31 -8.50
CA GLY A 545 15.97 2.70 -8.32
C GLY A 545 15.27 1.78 -7.33
N ALA A 546 14.40 2.34 -6.49
CA ALA A 546 13.58 1.58 -5.54
C ALA A 546 12.15 2.12 -5.53
N PHE A 547 11.20 1.26 -5.84
CA PHE A 547 9.79 1.63 -5.91
C PHE A 547 8.95 0.82 -4.96
N VAL A 548 7.96 1.50 -4.37
CA VAL A 548 6.84 0.85 -3.73
C VAL A 548 5.88 0.40 -4.82
N ALA A 549 5.42 -0.83 -4.76
CA ALA A 549 4.51 -1.38 -5.76
C ALA A 549 3.55 -2.37 -5.12
N THR A 550 2.42 -2.65 -5.79
CA THR A 550 1.60 -3.80 -5.39
C THR A 550 2.41 -5.09 -5.53
N ASN A 551 2.14 -6.07 -4.68
CA ASN A 551 2.82 -7.38 -4.76
C ASN A 551 2.61 -8.09 -6.10
N SER A 552 1.68 -7.64 -6.93
CA SER A 552 1.43 -8.17 -8.29
C SER A 552 2.68 -8.11 -9.20
N VAL A 553 3.58 -7.13 -9.01
CA VAL A 553 4.83 -7.03 -9.79
C VAL A 553 5.79 -8.18 -9.49
N CYS A 554 5.62 -8.84 -8.35
CA CYS A 554 6.41 -9.98 -7.89
C CYS A 554 5.63 -11.30 -7.89
N GLN A 555 4.45 -11.35 -8.52
CA GLN A 555 3.58 -12.53 -8.51
C GLN A 555 2.96 -12.80 -9.89
N GLY A 556 2.57 -14.06 -10.09
CA GLY A 556 1.78 -14.47 -11.23
C GLY A 556 2.38 -14.09 -12.59
N GLN A 557 1.51 -13.70 -13.52
CA GLN A 557 1.90 -13.37 -14.90
C GLN A 557 2.78 -12.12 -14.99
N GLN A 558 2.56 -11.12 -14.11
CA GLN A 558 3.32 -9.87 -14.18
C GLN A 558 4.80 -10.09 -13.86
N ALA A 559 5.10 -10.96 -12.90
CA ALA A 559 6.49 -11.32 -12.61
C ALA A 559 7.22 -11.91 -13.82
N ILE A 560 6.51 -12.77 -14.58
CA ILE A 560 7.07 -13.40 -15.80
C ILE A 560 7.22 -12.39 -16.93
N ASP A 561 6.27 -11.49 -17.08
CA ASP A 561 6.23 -10.55 -18.19
C ASP A 561 7.28 -9.43 -18.01
N MET A 562 7.38 -8.82 -16.83
CA MET A 562 8.19 -7.62 -16.57
C MET A 562 9.68 -7.92 -16.35
N TRP A 563 10.04 -8.86 -15.47
CA TRP A 563 11.41 -9.04 -15.00
C TRP A 563 12.41 -9.52 -16.05
N PRO A 564 12.03 -10.34 -17.06
CA PRO A 564 12.95 -10.66 -18.15
C PRO A 564 13.49 -9.44 -18.88
N ALA A 565 12.69 -8.37 -19.03
CA ALA A 565 13.13 -7.11 -19.63
C ALA A 565 14.23 -6.41 -18.81
N ALA A 566 14.16 -6.48 -17.48
CA ALA A 566 15.20 -5.99 -16.59
C ALA A 566 16.48 -6.83 -16.64
N PHE A 567 16.33 -8.15 -16.55
CA PHE A 567 17.49 -9.07 -16.50
C PHE A 567 18.28 -9.10 -17.83
N GLN A 568 17.58 -8.99 -18.97
CA GLN A 568 18.22 -8.87 -20.29
C GLN A 568 19.09 -7.62 -20.41
N ARG A 569 18.75 -6.55 -19.70
CA ARG A 569 19.53 -5.31 -19.61
C ARG A 569 20.64 -5.37 -18.56
N GLY A 570 20.88 -6.54 -17.96
CA GLY A 570 21.89 -6.73 -16.92
C GLY A 570 21.52 -6.08 -15.57
N CYS A 571 20.23 -5.82 -15.34
CA CYS A 571 19.72 -5.40 -14.03
C CYS A 571 19.53 -6.61 -13.11
N GLU A 572 19.48 -6.34 -11.81
CA GLU A 572 19.15 -7.31 -10.76
C GLU A 572 18.37 -6.64 -9.63
N ILE A 573 17.67 -7.42 -8.83
CA ILE A 573 17.08 -6.94 -7.58
C ILE A 573 18.21 -6.89 -6.54
N ARG A 574 18.57 -5.69 -6.10
CA ARG A 574 19.64 -5.45 -5.12
C ARG A 574 19.15 -5.60 -3.68
N PHE A 575 17.92 -5.16 -3.45
CA PHE A 575 17.22 -5.37 -2.19
C PHE A 575 15.72 -5.44 -2.41
N ALA A 576 15.00 -6.03 -1.48
CA ALA A 576 13.54 -6.02 -1.48
C ALA A 576 12.98 -6.14 -0.06
N GLN A 577 11.80 -5.54 0.15
CA GLN A 577 10.89 -5.86 1.25
C GLN A 577 9.83 -6.82 0.74
N THR A 578 9.63 -7.95 1.41
CA THR A 578 8.51 -8.85 1.10
C THR A 578 7.17 -8.18 1.39
N SER A 579 6.08 -8.81 0.96
CA SER A 579 4.74 -8.23 1.09
C SER A 579 4.40 -7.83 2.52
N PHE A 580 3.96 -6.58 2.70
CA PHE A 580 3.48 -6.05 3.97
C PHE A 580 2.29 -5.11 3.74
N LYS A 581 1.51 -4.87 4.80
CA LYS A 581 0.37 -3.94 4.72
C LYS A 581 0.88 -2.50 4.74
N TRP A 582 0.51 -1.74 3.71
CA TRP A 582 0.77 -0.31 3.65
C TRP A 582 -0.23 0.42 4.54
N ALA A 583 0.22 0.83 5.72
CA ALA A 583 -0.63 1.59 6.64
C ALA A 583 -0.69 3.04 6.17
N ASN A 584 -1.90 3.53 5.90
CA ASN A 584 -2.17 4.94 5.64
C ASN A 584 -2.87 5.58 6.83
N LEU A 585 -2.59 6.87 7.07
CA LEU A 585 -3.27 7.69 8.08
C LEU A 585 -4.74 7.98 7.74
N ALA A 586 -5.16 7.73 6.50
CA ALA A 586 -6.52 7.99 6.04
C ALA A 586 -7.46 6.82 6.34
N SER A 587 -8.64 7.13 6.87
CA SER A 587 -9.73 6.19 7.19
C SER A 587 -10.29 5.49 5.94
N HIS A 588 -10.82 4.29 6.12
CA HIS A 588 -11.53 3.44 5.15
C HIS A 588 -10.67 2.65 4.16
N ASN A 589 -9.42 2.35 4.45
CA ASN A 589 -8.68 1.46 3.58
C ASN A 589 -8.51 0.05 4.16
N ALA A 590 -9.09 -0.91 3.46
CA ALA A 590 -8.50 -2.25 3.41
C ALA A 590 -7.03 -2.06 2.99
N GLY A 591 -6.09 -2.21 3.92
CA GLY A 591 -4.68 -1.91 3.68
C GLY A 591 -4.20 -2.61 2.40
N VAL A 592 -3.66 -1.84 1.47
CA VAL A 592 -3.10 -2.39 0.23
C VAL A 592 -1.82 -3.15 0.61
N THR A 593 -1.71 -4.39 0.16
CA THR A 593 -0.48 -5.15 0.33
C THR A 593 0.54 -4.74 -0.72
N VAL A 594 1.68 -4.26 -0.28
CA VAL A 594 2.76 -3.75 -1.13
C VAL A 594 4.06 -4.52 -0.94
N VAL A 595 4.95 -4.33 -1.88
CA VAL A 595 6.36 -4.72 -1.83
C VAL A 595 7.22 -3.48 -2.11
N ILE A 596 8.46 -3.49 -1.64
CA ILE A 596 9.49 -2.53 -2.06
C ILE A 596 10.54 -3.30 -2.83
N VAL A 597 10.89 -2.83 -4.02
CA VAL A 597 11.88 -3.50 -4.86
C VAL A 597 12.94 -2.51 -5.33
N GLY A 598 14.15 -2.72 -4.87
CA GLY A 598 15.33 -1.97 -5.26
C GLY A 598 16.08 -2.66 -6.40
N VAL A 599 16.25 -1.96 -7.52
CA VAL A 599 16.81 -2.49 -8.77
C VAL A 599 18.03 -1.67 -9.20
N GLY A 600 19.02 -2.32 -9.76
CA GLY A 600 20.19 -1.68 -10.34
C GLY A 600 20.97 -2.65 -11.23
N LYS A 601 22.03 -2.19 -11.88
CA LYS A 601 22.92 -3.09 -12.65
C LYS A 601 23.57 -4.12 -11.72
N LYS A 602 23.98 -5.26 -12.26
CA LYS A 602 24.59 -6.36 -11.51
C LYS A 602 25.78 -5.87 -10.66
N SER A 603 25.82 -6.34 -9.43
CA SER A 603 26.83 -5.97 -8.43
C SER A 603 27.33 -7.22 -7.72
N VAL A 604 28.58 -7.19 -7.27
CA VAL A 604 29.18 -8.26 -6.45
C VAL A 604 28.73 -8.22 -5.00
N ALA A 605 28.14 -7.10 -4.56
CA ALA A 605 27.64 -6.94 -3.20
C ALA A 605 26.50 -7.93 -2.91
N PRO A 606 26.40 -8.49 -1.68
CA PRO A 606 25.29 -9.33 -1.29
C PRO A 606 23.97 -8.57 -1.40
N LYS A 607 22.94 -9.28 -1.82
CA LYS A 607 21.58 -8.73 -1.94
C LYS A 607 20.89 -8.80 -0.58
N ARG A 608 20.01 -7.84 -0.32
CA ARG A 608 19.34 -7.68 0.98
C ARG A 608 17.85 -7.94 0.83
N LEU A 609 17.37 -9.01 1.43
CA LEU A 609 15.94 -9.33 1.49
C LEU A 609 15.45 -9.10 2.92
N TYR A 610 14.44 -8.25 3.06
CA TYR A 610 13.80 -7.93 4.33
C TYR A 610 12.45 -8.64 4.41
N GLN A 611 12.22 -9.35 5.49
CA GLN A 611 10.98 -10.03 5.81
C GLN A 611 10.64 -9.77 7.28
N ASP A 612 9.50 -9.13 7.56
CA ASP A 612 9.05 -8.80 8.92
C ASP A 612 10.19 -8.21 9.80
N ASP A 613 10.89 -7.20 9.28
CA ASP A 613 12.06 -6.53 9.87
C ASP A 613 13.33 -7.40 10.01
N LEU A 614 13.30 -8.65 9.57
CA LEU A 614 14.48 -9.50 9.52
C LEU A 614 15.24 -9.33 8.20
N LEU A 615 16.53 -9.05 8.29
CA LEU A 615 17.41 -8.95 7.14
C LEU A 615 18.04 -10.30 6.81
N LYS A 616 17.82 -10.78 5.58
CA LYS A 616 18.52 -11.93 5.00
C LYS A 616 19.45 -11.46 3.88
N GLN A 617 20.75 -11.69 4.03
CA GLN A 617 21.70 -11.49 2.93
C GLN A 617 21.72 -12.74 2.03
N CYS A 618 21.74 -12.52 0.72
CA CYS A 618 21.71 -13.59 -0.27
C CYS A 618 22.51 -13.22 -1.53
N SER A 619 22.82 -14.21 -2.36
CA SER A 619 23.57 -14.03 -3.59
C SER A 619 22.72 -13.44 -4.73
N ALA A 620 21.43 -13.72 -4.72
CA ALA A 620 20.46 -13.27 -5.71
C ALA A 620 19.07 -13.19 -5.08
N ILE A 621 18.16 -12.39 -5.66
CA ILE A 621 16.74 -12.33 -5.32
C ILE A 621 15.96 -12.60 -6.61
N SER A 622 15.03 -13.57 -6.56
CA SER A 622 14.17 -13.89 -7.70
C SER A 622 13.06 -12.82 -7.88
N PRO A 623 12.39 -12.80 -9.04
CA PRO A 623 11.19 -11.98 -9.23
C PRO A 623 10.10 -12.19 -8.18
N TYR A 624 10.05 -13.34 -7.56
CA TYR A 624 9.10 -13.68 -6.50
C TYR A 624 9.60 -13.35 -5.08
N LEU A 625 10.67 -12.59 -4.97
CA LEU A 625 11.34 -12.22 -3.72
C LEU A 625 11.81 -13.44 -2.91
N VAL A 626 12.25 -14.48 -3.60
CA VAL A 626 12.86 -15.66 -3.00
C VAL A 626 14.39 -15.54 -3.07
N PRO A 627 15.11 -15.76 -1.95
CA PRO A 627 16.57 -15.61 -1.92
C PRO A 627 17.27 -16.74 -2.67
N ASN A 628 18.49 -16.47 -3.11
CA ASN A 628 19.40 -17.43 -3.76
C ASN A 628 18.88 -18.06 -5.05
N SER A 629 17.89 -17.45 -5.70
CA SER A 629 17.31 -17.88 -6.96
C SER A 629 17.17 -16.71 -7.94
N LEU A 630 17.27 -17.00 -9.23
CA LEU A 630 16.90 -16.09 -10.33
C LEU A 630 15.75 -16.68 -11.17
N ALA A 631 15.21 -17.82 -10.77
CA ALA A 631 14.18 -18.52 -11.51
C ALA A 631 12.85 -17.73 -11.52
N TYR A 632 12.19 -17.76 -12.65
CA TYR A 632 10.80 -17.35 -12.83
C TYR A 632 9.98 -18.49 -13.40
N VAL A 633 8.72 -18.57 -13.01
CA VAL A 633 7.86 -19.72 -13.28
C VAL A 633 6.97 -19.42 -14.48
N GLU A 634 7.25 -20.05 -15.62
CA GLU A 634 6.42 -19.94 -16.81
C GLU A 634 5.19 -20.85 -16.73
N LYS A 635 4.07 -20.41 -17.33
CA LYS A 635 2.86 -21.24 -17.43
C LYS A 635 3.13 -22.57 -18.13
N ALA A 636 2.69 -23.64 -17.55
CA ALA A 636 2.72 -24.97 -18.13
C ALA A 636 1.28 -25.44 -18.45
N ASN A 637 1.08 -26.00 -19.64
CA ASN A 637 -0.21 -26.58 -20.03
C ASN A 637 -0.43 -27.96 -19.41
N GLU A 638 0.65 -28.64 -19.06
CA GLU A 638 0.65 -29.97 -18.44
C GLU A 638 1.53 -29.98 -17.19
N PRO A 639 1.23 -30.84 -16.21
CA PRO A 639 2.03 -30.96 -15.00
C PRO A 639 3.47 -31.41 -15.28
N ILE A 640 4.45 -30.76 -14.64
CA ILE A 640 5.89 -31.08 -14.82
C ILE A 640 6.39 -32.22 -13.94
N GLY A 641 5.67 -32.53 -12.84
CA GLY A 641 6.11 -33.51 -11.82
C GLY A 641 5.41 -34.87 -11.88
N GLY A 642 4.63 -35.15 -12.91
CA GLY A 642 3.92 -36.46 -13.10
C GLY A 642 2.63 -36.57 -12.28
N GLN A 643 2.15 -35.49 -11.63
CA GLN A 643 0.81 -35.41 -11.02
C GLN A 643 -0.28 -35.45 -12.10
N SER A 644 -1.52 -35.84 -11.70
CA SER A 644 -2.66 -35.87 -12.59
C SER A 644 -3.07 -34.51 -13.12
N PRO A 645 -3.54 -34.38 -14.39
CA PRO A 645 -3.96 -33.11 -14.97
C PRO A 645 -5.14 -32.47 -14.18
N MET A 646 -5.06 -31.18 -13.96
CA MET A 646 -6.12 -30.40 -13.32
C MET A 646 -6.81 -29.50 -14.35
N LEU A 647 -8.13 -29.58 -14.43
CA LEU A 647 -8.95 -28.87 -15.40
C LEU A 647 -9.78 -27.78 -14.70
N PHE A 648 -10.03 -26.69 -15.41
CA PHE A 648 -10.95 -25.64 -14.99
C PHE A 648 -12.40 -26.11 -15.17
N GLY A 649 -13.27 -25.89 -14.21
CA GLY A 649 -14.62 -26.48 -14.21
C GLY A 649 -15.56 -25.98 -15.32
N ASN A 650 -16.76 -26.51 -15.31
CA ASN A 650 -17.76 -26.36 -16.37
C ASN A 650 -18.46 -25.01 -16.34
N MET A 651 -18.75 -24.41 -17.52
CA MET A 651 -19.41 -23.11 -17.64
C MET A 651 -20.61 -23.17 -18.58
N PRO A 652 -21.85 -22.92 -18.10
CA PRO A 652 -23.06 -23.07 -18.92
C PRO A 652 -23.35 -21.90 -19.85
N ARG A 653 -23.13 -20.65 -19.44
CA ARG A 653 -23.55 -19.42 -20.16
C ARG A 653 -25.01 -19.51 -20.64
N ASP A 654 -25.95 -19.65 -19.73
CA ASP A 654 -27.33 -20.03 -19.93
C ASP A 654 -28.33 -19.01 -19.36
N GLY A 655 -27.88 -17.90 -18.79
CA GLY A 655 -28.73 -16.94 -18.07
C GLY A 655 -29.27 -17.47 -16.74
N GLY A 656 -28.70 -18.57 -16.21
CA GLY A 656 -29.18 -19.21 -14.97
C GLY A 656 -30.31 -20.26 -15.18
N HIS A 657 -30.72 -20.49 -16.41
CA HIS A 657 -31.86 -21.37 -16.69
C HIS A 657 -31.55 -22.87 -16.56
N LEU A 658 -30.28 -23.28 -16.56
CA LEU A 658 -29.87 -24.67 -16.29
C LEU A 658 -29.65 -24.94 -14.79
N PHE A 659 -29.81 -23.95 -13.92
CA PHE A 659 -29.64 -24.12 -12.47
C PHE A 659 -30.93 -24.28 -11.73
N LEU A 660 -30.85 -25.04 -10.62
CA LEU A 660 -31.92 -25.22 -9.66
C LEU A 660 -31.36 -25.01 -8.25
N ASP A 661 -32.12 -24.34 -7.40
CA ASP A 661 -31.89 -24.35 -5.96
C ASP A 661 -32.30 -25.68 -5.36
N SER A 662 -32.03 -25.90 -4.09
CA SER A 662 -32.34 -27.16 -3.41
C SER A 662 -33.86 -27.47 -3.33
N GLU A 663 -34.71 -26.47 -3.17
CA GLU A 663 -36.15 -26.61 -3.06
C GLU A 663 -36.77 -27.02 -4.42
N LEU A 664 -36.43 -26.29 -5.48
CA LEU A 664 -36.88 -26.60 -6.82
C LEU A 664 -36.36 -27.96 -7.31
N ALA A 665 -35.09 -28.29 -7.02
CA ALA A 665 -34.50 -29.58 -7.37
C ALA A 665 -35.25 -30.73 -6.67
N ALA A 666 -35.50 -30.60 -5.37
CA ALA A 666 -36.26 -31.61 -4.61
C ALA A 666 -37.67 -31.79 -5.15
N LYS A 667 -38.38 -30.69 -5.47
CA LYS A 667 -39.71 -30.71 -6.07
C LYS A 667 -39.72 -31.43 -7.42
N VAL A 668 -38.84 -31.02 -8.34
CA VAL A 668 -38.77 -31.61 -9.69
C VAL A 668 -38.38 -33.09 -9.62
N MET A 669 -37.42 -33.46 -8.76
CA MET A 669 -37.03 -34.87 -8.58
C MET A 669 -38.17 -35.75 -8.03
N ALA A 670 -39.12 -35.18 -7.27
CA ALA A 670 -40.28 -35.87 -6.74
C ALA A 670 -41.43 -35.99 -7.76
N GLU A 671 -41.69 -34.91 -8.52
CA GLU A 671 -42.83 -34.77 -9.40
C GLU A 671 -42.58 -35.19 -10.85
N ASP A 672 -41.33 -35.13 -11.33
CA ASP A 672 -40.96 -35.41 -12.73
C ASP A 672 -39.90 -36.49 -12.79
N SER A 673 -40.32 -37.72 -12.99
CA SER A 673 -39.45 -38.90 -13.12
C SER A 673 -38.51 -38.83 -14.34
N ASP A 674 -38.95 -38.16 -15.41
CA ASP A 674 -38.13 -38.00 -16.63
C ASP A 674 -37.05 -36.95 -16.49
N ALA A 675 -37.22 -35.94 -15.58
CA ALA A 675 -36.20 -34.93 -15.28
C ALA A 675 -35.12 -35.46 -14.31
N ARG A 676 -35.50 -36.32 -13.39
CA ARG A 676 -34.65 -36.76 -12.26
C ARG A 676 -33.25 -37.25 -12.66
N PRO A 677 -33.04 -38.05 -13.75
CA PRO A 677 -31.71 -38.51 -14.15
C PRO A 677 -30.74 -37.38 -14.52
N PHE A 678 -31.25 -36.23 -14.97
CA PHE A 678 -30.50 -35.13 -15.50
C PHE A 678 -30.17 -34.05 -14.44
N ILE A 679 -30.77 -34.14 -13.24
CA ILE A 679 -30.49 -33.24 -12.14
C ILE A 679 -29.22 -33.71 -11.40
N LYS A 680 -28.17 -32.93 -11.49
CA LYS A 680 -26.86 -33.21 -10.85
C LYS A 680 -26.54 -32.11 -9.85
N ARG A 681 -25.78 -32.48 -8.80
CA ARG A 681 -25.22 -31.50 -7.86
C ARG A 681 -24.22 -30.59 -8.58
N PHE A 682 -24.32 -29.27 -8.40
CA PHE A 682 -23.42 -28.30 -9.02
C PHE A 682 -22.60 -27.59 -7.96
N VAL A 683 -21.25 -27.74 -8.02
CA VAL A 683 -20.35 -27.30 -6.98
C VAL A 683 -19.37 -26.25 -7.49
N GLY A 684 -19.50 -25.04 -6.96
CA GLY A 684 -18.52 -23.98 -7.08
C GLY A 684 -17.75 -23.76 -5.76
N SER A 685 -16.99 -22.66 -5.65
CA SER A 685 -16.22 -22.36 -4.44
C SER A 685 -17.14 -22.17 -3.21
N ASP A 686 -18.28 -21.50 -3.38
CA ASP A 686 -19.22 -21.23 -2.29
C ASP A 686 -19.91 -22.52 -1.81
N GLU A 687 -20.37 -23.34 -2.76
CA GLU A 687 -21.01 -24.62 -2.44
C GLU A 687 -20.02 -25.59 -1.78
N MET A 688 -18.75 -25.57 -2.21
CA MET A 688 -17.68 -26.41 -1.64
C MET A 688 -17.32 -25.96 -0.22
N ILE A 689 -17.11 -24.66 0.00
CA ILE A 689 -16.56 -24.13 1.26
C ILE A 689 -17.65 -24.01 2.31
N ASN A 690 -18.83 -23.48 1.96
CA ASN A 690 -19.93 -23.17 2.89
C ASN A 690 -21.02 -24.27 2.93
N GLY A 691 -20.82 -25.41 2.23
CA GLY A 691 -21.74 -26.54 2.24
C GLY A 691 -23.09 -26.27 1.56
N ARG A 692 -23.23 -25.16 0.82
CA ARG A 692 -24.49 -24.82 0.15
C ARG A 692 -24.87 -25.84 -0.92
N GLN A 693 -26.12 -26.11 -1.07
CA GLN A 693 -26.63 -27.05 -2.07
C GLN A 693 -27.15 -26.30 -3.29
N ARG A 694 -26.66 -26.68 -4.46
CA ARG A 694 -27.09 -26.18 -5.75
C ARG A 694 -27.04 -27.30 -6.77
N TYR A 695 -27.96 -27.25 -7.72
CA TYR A 695 -28.09 -28.29 -8.74
C TYR A 695 -28.06 -27.69 -10.14
N CYS A 696 -27.80 -28.54 -11.15
CA CYS A 696 -27.89 -28.17 -12.54
C CYS A 696 -28.54 -29.30 -13.37
N LEU A 697 -29.07 -28.91 -14.51
CA LEU A 697 -29.45 -29.84 -15.56
C LEU A 697 -28.18 -30.20 -16.36
N TRP A 698 -27.78 -31.46 -16.31
CA TRP A 698 -26.67 -31.98 -17.08
C TRP A 698 -27.21 -33.03 -18.06
N ILE A 699 -27.14 -32.73 -19.37
CA ILE A 699 -27.74 -33.52 -20.45
C ILE A 699 -26.68 -33.72 -21.50
N GLU A 700 -26.34 -34.95 -21.79
CA GLU A 700 -25.40 -35.30 -22.87
C GLU A 700 -26.06 -35.28 -24.23
N ASP A 701 -25.27 -35.19 -25.32
CA ASP A 701 -25.82 -35.02 -26.68
C ASP A 701 -26.72 -36.21 -27.09
N ASN A 702 -26.37 -37.43 -26.67
CA ASN A 702 -27.13 -38.66 -26.93
C ASN A 702 -28.40 -38.79 -26.04
N GLU A 703 -28.51 -37.99 -24.99
CA GLU A 703 -29.64 -38.03 -24.02
C GLU A 703 -30.73 -36.98 -24.30
N THR A 704 -30.50 -36.12 -25.28
CA THR A 704 -31.40 -34.96 -25.57
C THR A 704 -32.84 -35.36 -25.85
N VAL A 705 -33.07 -36.53 -26.49
CA VAL A 705 -34.42 -37.01 -26.81
C VAL A 705 -35.16 -37.48 -25.55
N SER A 706 -34.48 -38.17 -24.63
CA SER A 706 -35.03 -38.59 -23.36
C SER A 706 -35.28 -37.40 -22.40
N ALA A 707 -34.34 -36.47 -22.37
CA ALA A 707 -34.49 -35.26 -21.53
C ALA A 707 -35.70 -34.39 -21.93
N LYS A 708 -35.99 -34.29 -23.22
CA LYS A 708 -37.14 -33.53 -23.73
C LYS A 708 -38.52 -34.17 -23.45
N ARG A 709 -38.57 -35.37 -22.89
CA ARG A 709 -39.85 -35.94 -22.38
C ARG A 709 -40.32 -35.17 -21.18
N SER A 710 -39.41 -34.60 -20.38
CA SER A 710 -39.75 -33.70 -19.30
C SER A 710 -40.18 -32.33 -19.86
N ILE A 711 -41.41 -31.95 -19.57
CA ILE A 711 -41.93 -30.62 -19.91
C ILE A 711 -41.11 -29.51 -19.20
N PHE A 712 -40.69 -29.77 -17.98
CA PHE A 712 -39.84 -28.85 -17.22
C PHE A 712 -38.52 -28.58 -17.94
N ILE A 713 -37.81 -29.63 -18.36
CA ILE A 713 -36.55 -29.49 -19.09
C ILE A 713 -36.76 -28.79 -20.43
N GLU A 714 -37.80 -29.16 -21.19
CA GLU A 714 -38.08 -28.53 -22.48
C GLU A 714 -38.28 -27.01 -22.36
N GLN A 715 -39.06 -26.58 -21.34
CA GLN A 715 -39.25 -25.17 -21.06
C GLN A 715 -37.93 -24.43 -20.71
N ARG A 716 -37.09 -25.03 -19.86
CA ARG A 716 -35.79 -24.49 -19.49
C ARG A 716 -34.85 -24.35 -20.71
N LEU A 717 -34.82 -25.33 -21.58
CA LEU A 717 -33.99 -25.31 -22.81
C LEU A 717 -34.45 -24.20 -23.78
N LYS A 718 -35.77 -23.92 -23.89
CA LYS A 718 -36.27 -22.78 -24.66
C LYS A 718 -35.79 -21.45 -24.10
N LEU A 719 -35.78 -21.28 -22.77
CA LEU A 719 -35.26 -20.09 -22.11
C LEU A 719 -33.73 -19.91 -22.33
N VAL A 720 -32.96 -20.99 -22.26
CA VAL A 720 -31.53 -20.99 -22.57
C VAL A 720 -31.27 -20.54 -24.01
N THR A 721 -32.06 -21.07 -24.97
CA THR A 721 -31.97 -20.66 -26.37
C THR A 721 -32.15 -19.16 -26.54
N GLY A 722 -33.25 -18.62 -25.94
CA GLY A 722 -33.55 -17.19 -25.98
C GLY A 722 -32.44 -16.33 -25.39
N ASN A 723 -31.91 -16.71 -24.23
CA ASN A 723 -30.82 -16.00 -23.58
C ASN A 723 -29.50 -16.00 -24.42
N ARG A 724 -29.15 -17.16 -24.99
CA ARG A 724 -27.93 -17.28 -25.81
C ARG A 724 -28.00 -16.48 -27.10
N LEU A 725 -29.17 -16.40 -27.73
CA LEU A 725 -29.38 -15.59 -28.94
C LEU A 725 -29.22 -14.09 -28.68
N GLN A 726 -29.51 -13.61 -27.49
CA GLN A 726 -29.38 -12.21 -27.07
C GLN A 726 -28.00 -11.86 -26.57
N SER A 727 -27.07 -12.82 -26.44
CA SER A 727 -25.72 -12.56 -25.93
C SER A 727 -24.88 -11.73 -26.90
N ASP A 728 -24.09 -10.77 -26.39
CA ASP A 728 -23.14 -9.97 -27.18
C ASP A 728 -22.00 -10.84 -27.72
N ALA A 729 -21.66 -11.92 -27.02
CA ALA A 729 -20.56 -12.82 -27.39
C ALA A 729 -20.98 -13.79 -28.48
N GLU A 730 -20.38 -13.68 -29.68
CA GLU A 730 -20.61 -14.58 -30.81
C GLU A 730 -20.39 -16.06 -30.43
N SER A 731 -19.36 -16.33 -29.61
CA SER A 731 -19.06 -17.67 -29.10
C SER A 731 -20.23 -18.27 -28.29
N THR A 732 -21.00 -17.46 -27.57
CA THR A 732 -22.17 -17.90 -26.83
C THR A 732 -23.36 -18.10 -27.77
N ARG A 733 -23.59 -17.19 -28.75
CA ARG A 733 -24.68 -17.30 -29.72
C ARG A 733 -24.59 -18.59 -30.55
N LYS A 734 -23.40 -19.06 -30.88
CA LYS A 734 -23.19 -20.34 -31.59
C LYS A 734 -23.76 -21.52 -30.85
N PHE A 735 -23.84 -21.50 -29.52
CA PHE A 735 -24.43 -22.56 -28.68
C PHE A 735 -25.95 -22.46 -28.50
N ALA A 736 -26.64 -21.48 -29.09
CA ALA A 736 -28.09 -21.39 -29.04
C ALA A 736 -28.79 -22.57 -29.69
N THR A 737 -28.16 -23.27 -30.66
CA THR A 737 -28.64 -24.48 -31.29
C THR A 737 -28.51 -25.74 -30.42
N GLN A 738 -27.69 -25.68 -29.36
CA GLN A 738 -27.41 -26.76 -28.41
C GLN A 738 -27.74 -26.30 -26.97
N PRO A 739 -28.97 -25.93 -26.64
CA PRO A 739 -29.33 -25.31 -25.35
C PRO A 739 -29.10 -26.24 -24.14
N HIS A 740 -29.07 -27.53 -24.33
CA HIS A 740 -28.83 -28.54 -23.30
C HIS A 740 -27.34 -28.55 -22.87
N ARG A 741 -26.43 -28.15 -23.74
CA ARG A 741 -25.00 -28.28 -23.54
C ARG A 741 -24.44 -27.09 -22.84
N PHE A 742 -23.50 -27.30 -21.90
CA PHE A 742 -22.67 -26.21 -21.36
C PHE A 742 -21.73 -25.69 -22.45
N VAL A 743 -21.47 -24.39 -22.46
CA VAL A 743 -20.57 -23.78 -23.45
C VAL A 743 -19.12 -24.22 -23.27
N GLN A 744 -18.70 -24.40 -22.02
CA GLN A 744 -17.41 -24.99 -21.70
C GLN A 744 -17.64 -26.23 -20.84
N ILE A 745 -17.10 -27.35 -21.28
CA ILE A 745 -17.19 -28.65 -20.60
C ILE A 745 -15.76 -29.08 -20.25
N ALA A 746 -15.51 -29.26 -18.94
CA ALA A 746 -14.29 -29.91 -18.44
C ALA A 746 -14.47 -31.43 -18.32
N GLY A 747 -15.71 -31.89 -18.16
CA GLY A 747 -16.08 -33.28 -17.94
C GLY A 747 -16.87 -33.49 -16.65
N ARG A 748 -17.12 -34.73 -16.35
CA ARG A 748 -17.66 -35.25 -15.08
C ARG A 748 -16.81 -36.44 -14.61
N PRO A 749 -16.77 -36.73 -13.31
CA PRO A 749 -16.03 -37.89 -12.80
C PRO A 749 -16.75 -39.20 -13.15
N GLU A 750 -15.97 -40.26 -13.43
CA GLU A 750 -16.45 -41.65 -13.56
C GLU A 750 -16.38 -42.37 -12.20
N GLN A 751 -15.45 -41.99 -11.32
CA GLN A 751 -15.27 -42.52 -9.96
C GLN A 751 -15.34 -41.40 -8.93
N ASN A 752 -14.44 -40.41 -9.03
CA ASN A 752 -14.34 -39.29 -8.09
C ASN A 752 -13.71 -38.05 -8.75
N CYS A 753 -13.84 -36.91 -8.09
CA CYS A 753 -13.16 -35.69 -8.50
C CYS A 753 -12.56 -34.99 -7.26
N ILE A 754 -11.25 -34.72 -7.31
CA ILE A 754 -10.58 -33.87 -6.32
C ILE A 754 -10.81 -32.43 -6.74
N VAL A 755 -11.46 -31.64 -5.88
CA VAL A 755 -11.94 -30.28 -6.20
C VAL A 755 -11.24 -29.24 -5.35
N VAL A 756 -10.77 -28.17 -6.01
CA VAL A 756 -10.10 -27.02 -5.39
C VAL A 756 -10.85 -25.75 -5.74
N ALA A 757 -11.08 -24.87 -4.77
CA ALA A 757 -11.67 -23.56 -4.99
C ALA A 757 -10.76 -22.64 -5.81
N ALA A 758 -11.34 -21.87 -6.74
CA ALA A 758 -10.57 -20.90 -7.53
C ALA A 758 -10.05 -19.71 -6.71
N VAL A 759 -10.68 -19.42 -5.57
CA VAL A 759 -10.26 -18.38 -4.61
C VAL A 759 -10.28 -18.95 -3.20
N SER A 760 -9.23 -18.69 -2.43
CA SER A 760 -9.13 -19.10 -1.02
C SER A 760 -8.52 -17.97 -0.19
N SER A 761 -9.03 -17.80 1.06
CA SER A 761 -8.49 -16.83 2.01
C SER A 761 -7.02 -17.11 2.33
N GLU A 762 -6.20 -16.06 2.39
CA GLU A 762 -4.78 -16.15 2.78
C GLU A 762 -4.58 -16.52 4.26
N ASN A 763 -5.60 -16.27 5.09
CA ASN A 763 -5.52 -16.51 6.53
C ASN A 763 -5.60 -18.00 6.91
N ARG A 764 -5.94 -18.88 5.97
CA ARG A 764 -5.96 -20.33 6.22
C ARG A 764 -4.55 -20.91 6.24
N ASP A 765 -4.32 -21.90 7.11
CA ASP A 765 -3.04 -22.59 7.18
C ASP A 765 -2.82 -23.56 6.01
N TYR A 766 -3.91 -24.10 5.46
CA TYR A 766 -3.92 -25.06 4.36
C TYR A 766 -4.97 -24.72 3.30
N LEU A 767 -4.71 -25.14 2.07
CA LEU A 767 -5.67 -25.01 0.97
C LEU A 767 -6.78 -26.04 1.14
N PRO A 768 -8.06 -25.63 1.30
CA PRO A 768 -9.16 -26.55 1.33
C PRO A 768 -9.30 -27.31 0.00
N VAL A 769 -9.37 -28.61 0.07
CA VAL A 769 -9.59 -29.52 -1.05
C VAL A 769 -10.70 -30.49 -0.72
N ALA A 770 -11.60 -30.77 -1.66
CA ALA A 770 -12.71 -31.69 -1.45
C ALA A 770 -12.62 -32.91 -2.39
N LEU A 771 -13.18 -34.03 -1.94
CA LEU A 771 -13.40 -35.21 -2.79
C LEU A 771 -14.91 -35.29 -3.08
N MET A 772 -15.27 -35.35 -4.37
CA MET A 772 -16.65 -35.37 -4.85
C MET A 772 -16.95 -36.64 -5.64
N ASP A 773 -18.21 -37.06 -5.61
CA ASP A 773 -18.71 -38.27 -6.28
C ASP A 773 -19.09 -38.04 -7.77
N THR A 774 -19.56 -39.11 -8.41
CA THR A 774 -19.93 -39.13 -9.84
C THR A 774 -21.20 -38.31 -10.16
N ASN A 775 -22.00 -37.92 -9.15
CA ASN A 775 -23.18 -37.08 -9.29
C ASN A 775 -22.91 -35.57 -9.21
N THR A 776 -21.62 -35.22 -9.10
CA THR A 776 -21.21 -33.82 -8.94
C THR A 776 -20.65 -33.26 -10.24
N ILE A 777 -21.15 -32.12 -10.67
CA ILE A 777 -20.62 -31.29 -11.75
C ILE A 777 -19.93 -30.09 -11.13
N ILE A 778 -18.64 -29.88 -11.41
CA ILE A 778 -17.87 -28.76 -10.89
C ILE A 778 -18.02 -27.50 -11.76
N SER A 779 -18.14 -26.34 -11.13
CA SER A 779 -18.30 -25.06 -11.80
C SER A 779 -16.96 -24.42 -12.22
N ASN A 780 -17.04 -23.42 -13.10
CA ASN A 780 -15.92 -22.56 -13.46
C ASN A 780 -15.42 -21.65 -12.31
N LYS A 781 -15.88 -21.86 -11.07
CA LYS A 781 -15.33 -21.26 -9.85
C LYS A 781 -14.44 -22.22 -9.08
N THR A 782 -14.23 -23.42 -9.63
CA THR A 782 -13.38 -24.47 -9.06
C THR A 782 -12.51 -25.12 -10.15
N PHE A 783 -11.47 -25.78 -9.69
CA PHE A 783 -10.66 -26.68 -10.50
C PHE A 783 -10.88 -28.12 -10.05
N GLY A 784 -10.79 -29.07 -10.97
CA GLY A 784 -10.98 -30.49 -10.67
C GLY A 784 -9.89 -31.38 -11.26
N ILE A 785 -9.52 -32.42 -10.53
CA ILE A 785 -8.72 -33.54 -11.00
C ILE A 785 -9.67 -34.74 -11.01
N PHE A 786 -10.04 -35.19 -12.21
CA PHE A 786 -11.00 -36.26 -12.42
C PHE A 786 -10.32 -37.63 -12.33
N ASP A 787 -10.98 -38.54 -11.60
CA ASP A 787 -10.62 -39.96 -11.49
C ASP A 787 -9.15 -40.23 -11.12
N ALA A 788 -8.60 -39.34 -10.31
CA ALA A 788 -7.21 -39.33 -9.91
C ALA A 788 -6.96 -40.08 -8.59
N PRO A 789 -5.80 -40.71 -8.43
CA PRO A 789 -5.41 -41.32 -7.16
C PRO A 789 -5.30 -40.31 -6.03
N LEU A 790 -5.73 -40.69 -4.82
CA LEU A 790 -5.85 -39.82 -3.66
C LEU A 790 -4.54 -39.14 -3.22
N TRP A 791 -3.36 -39.67 -3.56
CA TRP A 791 -2.10 -39.00 -3.24
C TRP A 791 -2.01 -37.58 -3.88
N ASN A 792 -2.79 -37.27 -4.96
CA ASN A 792 -2.87 -35.91 -5.50
C ASN A 792 -3.57 -34.95 -4.51
N LEU A 793 -4.55 -35.47 -3.75
CA LEU A 793 -5.20 -34.69 -2.70
C LEU A 793 -4.17 -34.32 -1.59
N ALA A 794 -3.34 -35.26 -1.17
CA ALA A 794 -2.29 -35.01 -0.18
C ALA A 794 -1.31 -33.91 -0.61
N LEU A 795 -0.94 -33.88 -1.90
CA LEU A 795 -0.08 -32.82 -2.44
C LEU A 795 -0.74 -31.44 -2.34
N ILE A 796 -2.02 -31.34 -2.76
CA ILE A 796 -2.77 -30.07 -2.74
C ILE A 796 -2.97 -29.58 -1.29
N ALA A 797 -3.27 -30.48 -0.38
CA ALA A 797 -3.53 -30.20 1.04
C ALA A 797 -2.27 -29.93 1.86
N SER A 798 -1.08 -29.87 1.25
CA SER A 798 0.20 -29.68 1.93
C SER A 798 0.59 -28.20 2.07
N ARG A 799 1.41 -27.93 3.11
CA ARG A 799 2.06 -26.62 3.29
C ARG A 799 3.00 -26.27 2.13
N LEU A 800 3.69 -27.25 1.53
CA LEU A 800 4.52 -27.04 0.34
C LEU A 800 3.73 -26.46 -0.83
N HIS A 801 2.55 -27.02 -1.11
CA HIS A 801 1.70 -26.51 -2.19
C HIS A 801 1.11 -25.15 -1.83
N TRP A 802 0.74 -24.93 -0.58
CA TRP A 802 0.24 -23.64 -0.09
C TRP A 802 1.24 -22.50 -0.29
N VAL A 803 2.50 -22.67 0.13
CA VAL A 803 3.56 -21.68 -0.09
C VAL A 803 3.88 -21.46 -1.57
N TRP A 804 3.82 -22.54 -2.37
CA TRP A 804 4.04 -22.43 -3.81
C TRP A 804 2.99 -21.55 -4.48
N ILE A 805 1.70 -21.84 -4.28
CA ILE A 805 0.62 -21.05 -4.88
C ILE A 805 0.58 -19.62 -4.35
N GLY A 806 0.89 -19.42 -3.08
CA GLY A 806 1.00 -18.10 -2.46
C GLY A 806 2.08 -17.22 -3.09
N THR A 807 3.09 -17.86 -3.72
CA THR A 807 4.21 -17.21 -4.38
C THR A 807 3.99 -17.02 -5.88
N VAL A 808 3.56 -18.06 -6.59
CA VAL A 808 3.51 -18.05 -8.06
C VAL A 808 2.15 -17.66 -8.64
N CYS A 809 1.07 -17.80 -7.88
CA CYS A 809 -0.27 -17.39 -8.32
C CYS A 809 -0.54 -15.93 -7.98
N VAL A 810 -1.52 -15.33 -8.67
CA VAL A 810 -1.95 -13.95 -8.42
C VAL A 810 -2.81 -13.90 -7.16
N ARG A 811 -2.76 -12.81 -6.42
CA ARG A 811 -3.70 -12.53 -5.34
C ARG A 811 -4.85 -11.65 -5.85
N MET A 812 -6.05 -11.90 -5.34
CA MET A 812 -7.22 -11.04 -5.53
C MET A 812 -7.49 -10.32 -4.21
N ARG A 813 -7.05 -9.07 -4.10
CA ARG A 813 -6.87 -8.37 -2.82
C ARG A 813 -5.82 -9.12 -1.99
N THR A 814 -6.21 -9.73 -0.87
CA THR A 814 -5.35 -10.56 -0.03
C THR A 814 -5.51 -12.06 -0.35
N ASP A 815 -6.65 -12.48 -0.90
CA ASP A 815 -6.97 -13.88 -1.17
C ASP A 815 -6.17 -14.49 -2.33
N PHE A 816 -5.85 -15.76 -2.26
CA PHE A 816 -5.18 -16.49 -3.34
C PHE A 816 -6.15 -16.76 -4.50
N SER A 817 -5.79 -16.31 -5.69
CA SER A 817 -6.46 -16.67 -6.93
C SER A 817 -5.71 -17.86 -7.56
N TYR A 818 -6.23 -19.06 -7.34
CA TYR A 818 -5.62 -20.29 -7.81
C TYR A 818 -5.55 -20.38 -9.34
N SER A 819 -4.46 -20.93 -9.86
CA SER A 819 -4.27 -21.16 -11.28
C SER A 819 -3.70 -22.57 -11.50
N ASN A 820 -4.38 -23.40 -12.27
CA ASN A 820 -3.85 -24.71 -12.63
C ASN A 820 -2.55 -24.62 -13.45
N THR A 821 -2.45 -23.65 -14.37
CA THR A 821 -1.28 -23.48 -15.24
C THR A 821 -0.05 -22.92 -14.54
N LEU A 822 -0.22 -22.19 -13.42
CA LEU A 822 0.88 -21.66 -12.61
C LEU A 822 1.01 -22.41 -11.28
N GLY A 823 -0.09 -22.69 -10.58
CA GLY A 823 -0.04 -23.32 -9.27
C GLY A 823 0.20 -24.84 -9.34
N TRP A 824 -0.64 -25.54 -10.08
CA TRP A 824 -0.60 -27.01 -10.12
C TRP A 824 0.42 -27.55 -11.12
N ASN A 825 0.32 -27.14 -12.38
CA ASN A 825 1.14 -27.71 -13.44
C ASN A 825 2.64 -27.42 -13.29
N THR A 826 2.99 -26.35 -12.60
CA THR A 826 4.38 -25.95 -12.33
C THR A 826 4.88 -26.42 -10.97
N PHE A 827 4.01 -26.99 -10.12
CA PHE A 827 4.42 -27.46 -8.79
C PHE A 827 5.47 -28.58 -8.94
N PRO A 828 6.71 -28.35 -8.49
CA PRO A 828 7.79 -29.27 -8.71
C PRO A 828 7.72 -30.41 -7.69
N ILE A 829 7.52 -31.65 -8.18
CA ILE A 829 7.42 -32.83 -7.34
C ILE A 829 8.60 -33.76 -7.65
N PRO A 830 9.34 -34.25 -6.64
CA PRO A 830 10.34 -35.29 -6.84
C PRO A 830 9.73 -36.55 -7.42
N LEU A 831 10.53 -37.42 -8.03
CA LEU A 831 10.04 -38.72 -8.49
C LEU A 831 9.52 -39.53 -7.30
N LEU A 832 8.22 -39.81 -7.30
CA LEU A 832 7.56 -40.57 -6.24
C LEU A 832 7.68 -42.06 -6.48
N THR A 833 8.13 -42.81 -5.48
CA THR A 833 8.08 -44.28 -5.46
C THR A 833 6.64 -44.73 -5.18
N ASP A 834 6.35 -46.00 -5.43
CA ASP A 834 5.04 -46.57 -5.11
C ASP A 834 4.76 -46.51 -3.61
N GLN A 835 5.79 -46.68 -2.76
CA GLN A 835 5.67 -46.48 -1.30
C GLN A 835 5.31 -45.03 -0.97
N ASN A 836 5.97 -44.06 -1.61
CA ASN A 836 5.62 -42.65 -1.37
C ASN A 836 4.16 -42.34 -1.74
N LYS A 837 3.66 -42.87 -2.83
CA LYS A 837 2.26 -42.74 -3.25
C LYS A 837 1.29 -43.39 -2.27
N ALA A 838 1.64 -44.59 -1.76
CA ALA A 838 0.84 -45.27 -0.73
C ALA A 838 0.79 -44.47 0.58
N ASP A 839 1.95 -43.95 1.04
CA ASP A 839 2.02 -43.14 2.28
C ASP A 839 1.22 -41.85 2.15
N LEU A 840 1.33 -41.16 0.99
CA LEU A 840 0.54 -39.94 0.73
C LEU A 840 -0.95 -40.24 0.58
N THR A 841 -1.33 -41.40 0.02
CA THR A 841 -2.75 -41.84 -0.02
C THR A 841 -3.30 -42.00 1.38
N ALA A 842 -2.56 -42.66 2.27
CA ALA A 842 -2.97 -42.80 3.68
C ALA A 842 -3.07 -41.46 4.41
N CYS A 843 -2.21 -40.47 4.08
CA CYS A 843 -2.31 -39.11 4.61
C CYS A 843 -3.59 -38.40 4.11
N ALA A 844 -3.93 -38.53 2.81
CA ALA A 844 -5.16 -37.98 2.25
C ALA A 844 -6.42 -38.57 2.90
N GLU A 845 -6.45 -39.91 3.09
CA GLU A 845 -7.53 -40.58 3.81
C GLU A 845 -7.62 -40.10 5.25
N GLY A 846 -6.50 -39.92 5.95
CA GLY A 846 -6.46 -39.37 7.29
C GLY A 846 -7.06 -37.97 7.41
N ILE A 847 -6.80 -37.08 6.45
CA ILE A 847 -7.39 -35.73 6.40
C ILE A 847 -8.91 -35.82 6.18
N LEU A 848 -9.35 -36.67 5.25
CA LEU A 848 -10.79 -36.84 4.97
C LEU A 848 -11.53 -37.41 6.17
N LEU A 849 -11.00 -38.45 6.83
CA LEU A 849 -11.57 -39.05 8.03
C LEU A 849 -11.62 -38.07 9.20
N ALA A 850 -10.54 -37.25 9.41
CA ALA A 850 -10.57 -36.22 10.43
C ALA A 850 -11.69 -35.21 10.22
N ARG A 851 -12.00 -34.83 8.97
CA ARG A 851 -13.15 -33.95 8.68
C ARG A 851 -14.50 -34.60 8.97
N GLU A 852 -14.65 -35.89 8.63
CA GLU A 852 -15.91 -36.61 8.84
C GLU A 852 -16.31 -36.69 10.31
N THR A 853 -15.36 -36.70 11.24
CA THR A 853 -15.64 -36.71 12.69
C THR A 853 -16.35 -35.46 13.17
N HIS A 854 -16.34 -34.39 12.39
CA HIS A 854 -16.92 -33.09 12.72
C HIS A 854 -18.21 -32.80 11.92
N PHE A 855 -18.76 -33.79 11.19
CA PHE A 855 -20.05 -33.61 10.50
C PHE A 855 -21.13 -33.13 11.49
N PRO A 856 -21.92 -32.06 11.16
CA PRO A 856 -22.14 -31.44 9.86
C PRO A 856 -21.33 -30.12 9.63
N ALA A 857 -20.22 -29.88 10.34
CA ALA A 857 -19.40 -28.69 10.16
C ALA A 857 -18.95 -28.53 8.68
N THR A 858 -18.99 -27.30 8.19
CA THR A 858 -18.61 -26.97 6.82
C THR A 858 -17.07 -26.88 6.68
N ILE A 859 -16.57 -26.87 5.46
CA ILE A 859 -15.13 -26.60 5.21
C ILE A 859 -14.76 -25.19 5.72
N ALA A 860 -15.69 -24.21 5.67
CA ALA A 860 -15.45 -22.89 6.23
C ALA A 860 -15.17 -22.96 7.74
N ASP A 861 -15.98 -23.69 8.47
CA ASP A 861 -15.83 -23.88 9.91
C ASP A 861 -14.56 -24.66 10.26
N LEU A 862 -14.28 -25.75 9.56
CA LEU A 862 -13.13 -26.63 9.79
C LEU A 862 -11.76 -26.00 9.45
N TYR A 863 -11.74 -25.02 8.55
CA TYR A 863 -10.51 -24.32 8.13
C TYR A 863 -10.52 -22.85 8.56
N ASP A 864 -11.25 -22.53 9.63
CA ASP A 864 -11.11 -21.24 10.31
C ASP A 864 -9.76 -21.21 11.01
N PRO A 865 -8.88 -20.24 10.74
CA PRO A 865 -7.55 -20.18 11.36
C PRO A 865 -7.57 -20.05 12.89
N ASP A 866 -8.67 -19.52 13.47
CA ASP A 866 -8.81 -19.32 14.89
C ASP A 866 -9.44 -20.55 15.62
N ASP A 867 -10.05 -21.50 14.86
CA ASP A 867 -10.85 -22.60 15.44
C ASP A 867 -10.73 -23.93 14.67
N MET A 868 -9.60 -24.17 14.00
CA MET A 868 -9.36 -25.43 13.28
C MET A 868 -9.27 -26.59 14.27
N PRO A 869 -10.04 -27.69 14.11
CA PRO A 869 -9.99 -28.83 15.03
C PRO A 869 -8.60 -29.49 15.12
N GLU A 870 -8.18 -29.80 16.32
CA GLU A 870 -6.81 -30.32 16.61
C GLU A 870 -6.51 -31.63 15.85
N ASN A 871 -7.45 -32.56 15.75
CA ASN A 871 -7.27 -33.79 15.01
C ASN A 871 -7.10 -33.56 13.50
N LEU A 872 -7.78 -32.54 12.93
CA LEU A 872 -7.62 -32.15 11.53
C LEU A 872 -6.27 -31.46 11.32
N HIS A 873 -5.87 -30.59 12.22
CA HIS A 873 -4.55 -29.96 12.18
C HIS A 873 -3.42 -31.00 12.21
N HIS A 874 -3.49 -31.97 13.14
CA HIS A 874 -2.52 -33.07 13.21
C HIS A 874 -2.51 -33.96 11.95
N ALA A 875 -3.65 -34.18 11.30
CA ALA A 875 -3.70 -34.92 10.04
C ALA A 875 -2.94 -34.19 8.92
N HIS A 876 -3.06 -32.86 8.83
CA HIS A 876 -2.29 -32.02 7.92
C HIS A 876 -0.80 -31.99 8.25
N GLU A 877 -0.44 -31.85 9.53
CA GLU A 877 0.97 -31.90 9.98
C GLU A 877 1.64 -33.22 9.62
N ARG A 878 0.93 -34.33 9.78
CA ARG A 878 1.43 -35.65 9.37
C ARG A 878 1.64 -35.73 7.86
N ASN A 879 0.71 -35.18 7.08
CA ASN A 879 0.86 -35.08 5.62
C ASN A 879 2.10 -34.28 5.24
N ASP A 880 2.31 -33.14 5.88
CA ASP A 880 3.49 -32.31 5.66
C ASP A 880 4.77 -33.05 6.04
N GLU A 881 4.81 -33.75 7.17
CA GLU A 881 5.98 -34.51 7.59
C GLU A 881 6.37 -35.57 6.55
N VAL A 882 5.40 -36.32 6.06
CA VAL A 882 5.64 -37.36 5.03
C VAL A 882 6.15 -36.72 3.74
N LEU A 883 5.48 -35.66 3.26
CA LEU A 883 5.84 -35.00 2.03
C LEU A 883 7.21 -34.32 2.11
N GLU A 884 7.49 -33.59 3.19
CA GLU A 884 8.75 -32.89 3.40
C GLU A 884 9.94 -33.85 3.47
N ARG A 885 9.75 -35.03 4.07
CA ARG A 885 10.77 -36.09 4.06
C ARG A 885 11.07 -36.60 2.66
N ILE A 886 10.07 -36.65 1.76
CA ILE A 886 10.28 -36.99 0.36
C ILE A 886 11.16 -35.93 -0.33
N TYR A 887 11.03 -34.65 0.01
CA TYR A 887 11.79 -33.58 -0.60
C TYR A 887 13.23 -33.45 -0.11
N ILE A 888 13.47 -33.57 1.22
CA ILE A 888 14.78 -33.28 1.83
C ILE A 888 15.21 -34.28 2.92
N GLY A 889 14.46 -35.37 3.16
CA GLY A 889 14.77 -36.36 4.20
C GLY A 889 14.44 -35.94 5.64
N ARG A 890 13.94 -34.72 5.89
CA ARG A 890 13.55 -34.15 7.16
C ARG A 890 12.44 -33.12 6.99
N ARG A 891 11.93 -32.53 8.11
CA ARG A 891 11.05 -31.35 8.04
C ARG A 891 11.84 -30.10 7.65
N PHE A 892 11.19 -29.19 6.93
CA PHE A 892 11.73 -27.85 6.67
C PHE A 892 11.68 -27.00 7.94
N LYS A 893 12.59 -26.04 8.06
CA LYS A 893 12.64 -25.11 9.20
C LYS A 893 11.55 -24.05 9.14
N ASN A 894 11.24 -23.57 7.93
CA ASN A 894 10.29 -22.51 7.65
C ASN A 894 9.87 -22.48 6.18
N ASP A 895 8.92 -21.61 5.82
CA ASP A 895 8.41 -21.47 4.45
C ASP A 895 9.47 -20.94 3.47
N THR A 896 10.43 -20.16 3.92
CA THR A 896 11.55 -19.70 3.08
C THR A 896 12.39 -20.88 2.60
N GLU A 897 12.74 -21.82 3.48
CA GLU A 897 13.48 -23.02 3.09
C GLU A 897 12.67 -23.92 2.16
N ARG A 898 11.32 -23.99 2.35
CA ARG A 898 10.41 -24.67 1.42
C ARG A 898 10.49 -24.06 0.02
N LEU A 899 10.38 -22.74 -0.07
CA LEU A 899 10.44 -22.04 -1.36
C LEU A 899 11.80 -22.16 -2.04
N GLU A 900 12.90 -22.01 -1.32
CA GLU A 900 14.25 -22.22 -1.87
C GLU A 900 14.36 -23.61 -2.52
N LYS A 901 13.87 -24.66 -1.84
CA LYS A 901 13.89 -26.04 -2.35
C LYS A 901 12.97 -26.23 -3.55
N LEU A 902 11.78 -25.66 -3.50
CA LEU A 902 10.82 -25.74 -4.62
C LEU A 902 11.38 -25.06 -5.87
N PHE A 903 11.97 -23.86 -5.75
CA PHE A 903 12.59 -23.18 -6.89
C PHE A 903 13.84 -23.90 -7.41
N GLU A 904 14.65 -24.49 -6.53
CA GLU A 904 15.78 -25.35 -6.92
C GLU A 904 15.29 -26.51 -7.78
N LEU A 905 14.26 -27.23 -7.31
CA LEU A 905 13.72 -28.40 -8.00
C LEU A 905 13.05 -28.00 -9.32
N TYR A 906 12.24 -26.92 -9.32
CA TYR A 906 11.62 -26.38 -10.53
C TYR A 906 12.67 -26.07 -11.60
N SER A 907 13.74 -25.38 -11.24
CA SER A 907 14.82 -25.04 -12.17
C SER A 907 15.50 -26.27 -12.76
N LYS A 908 15.71 -27.31 -11.94
CA LYS A 908 16.28 -28.58 -12.41
C LYS A 908 15.37 -29.32 -13.40
N MET A 909 14.08 -29.41 -13.10
CA MET A 909 13.07 -30.06 -13.90
C MET A 909 12.89 -29.38 -15.26
N THR A 910 12.79 -28.06 -15.27
CA THR A 910 12.60 -27.28 -16.52
C THR A 910 13.86 -27.22 -17.38
N ALA A 911 15.06 -27.18 -16.79
CA ALA A 911 16.33 -27.28 -17.55
C ALA A 911 16.48 -28.61 -18.27
N THR A 912 16.02 -29.68 -17.65
CA THR A 912 16.05 -31.06 -18.26
C THR A 912 15.04 -31.18 -19.40
N ALA A 913 13.85 -30.62 -19.27
CA ALA A 913 12.82 -30.60 -20.32
C ALA A 913 13.23 -29.77 -21.55
N GLY A 914 13.95 -28.64 -21.33
CA GLY A 914 14.49 -27.82 -22.42
C GLY A 914 15.56 -28.52 -23.30
N ARG A 915 16.28 -29.48 -22.76
CA ARG A 915 17.28 -30.28 -23.48
C ARG A 915 16.66 -31.42 -24.28
N ALA A 916 15.43 -31.82 -24.02
CA ALA A 916 14.75 -32.95 -24.63
C ALA A 916 13.92 -32.59 -25.89
N LYS A 917 13.83 -31.35 -26.32
CA LYS A 917 13.16 -30.98 -27.57
C LYS A 917 14.14 -31.07 -28.75
N PRO A 918 14.03 -32.05 -29.67
CA PRO A 918 14.80 -32.01 -30.92
C PRO A 918 14.31 -30.85 -31.78
N VAL A 919 15.26 -30.09 -32.31
CA VAL A 919 14.99 -29.03 -33.28
C VAL A 919 14.50 -29.71 -34.58
N THR A 920 13.20 -29.88 -34.71
CA THR A 920 12.59 -30.19 -36.01
C THR A 920 12.59 -28.91 -36.84
N LYS A 921 13.57 -28.79 -37.74
CA LYS A 921 13.56 -27.82 -38.82
C LYS A 921 12.32 -28.06 -39.68
N VAL A 922 11.31 -27.25 -39.53
CA VAL A 922 10.20 -27.14 -40.49
C VAL A 922 10.73 -26.36 -41.68
N THR A 923 11.15 -27.10 -42.71
CA THR A 923 11.37 -26.59 -44.08
C THR A 923 10.02 -26.10 -44.62
N ARG A 924 9.80 -24.80 -44.68
CA ARG A 924 8.72 -24.20 -45.46
C ARG A 924 8.99 -24.49 -46.94
N GLY A 925 8.27 -25.46 -47.51
CA GLY A 925 8.15 -25.61 -48.94
C GLY A 925 7.48 -24.40 -49.56
N LYS A 926 8.17 -23.70 -50.46
CA LYS A 926 7.56 -22.74 -51.38
C LYS A 926 6.50 -23.49 -52.21
N LYS A 927 5.24 -23.05 -52.15
CA LYS A 927 4.28 -23.24 -53.23
C LYS A 927 4.33 -22.02 -54.11
N ALA A 928 4.77 -22.20 -55.33
CA ALA A 928 4.58 -21.36 -56.47
C ALA A 928 3.19 -21.62 -57.08
N ALA A 929 2.61 -20.57 -57.66
CA ALA A 929 1.45 -20.31 -58.51
C ALA A 929 0.22 -19.85 -57.78
#